data_037b56fa8d536cdfa0cf05ec906c1fe8
#
_entry.id   037b56fa8d536cdfa0cf05ec906c1fe8
#
_cell.length_a   1.000
_cell.length_b   1.000
_cell.length_c   1.000
_cell.angle_alpha   90.00
_cell.angle_beta   90.00
_cell.angle_gamma   90.00
#
_symmetry.space_group_name_H-M   'P 1'
#
loop_
_entity.id
_entity.type
_entity.pdbx_description
1 polymer ?
#
loop_
_entity_poly.entity_id
_entity_poly.type
_entity_poly.pdbx_seq_one_letter_code
_entity_poly.pdbx_strand_id
1 'polypeptide(L)'
;MRTRSCLVSLALALSFGAASATAQQRQITGRVTSATTGDAIVGATVAVVGTAIVAATGNEGRFTVAAPEGDVTLVVRRIGFKRKSVPVPAAQSSVEVTLDPDVFNLEAVVVTGQATGVERRTAPNAVATVSANELSRVPAPSVETSIQGKVPGAVIQQNSGAPGGGIQVKLRGVSTLNGLSAPLYVVDGVIMSDAAIPNNQEVVTLSNQGSNPSPLQQNQVNRIADLNPYDIDNVEVLKGASAAAIYGSKAANGVVVITTKRGESGEPRFHVSQRLGFSELAHTLGMHAYKDATDATSFYGAAVANTYCPPPSGACPVFDHERELADRKDLSYESAVDVGGGSENTRYYFSGLAKKDAGIIQNTGYWKQSVRANIDQRLSSRIGVSLGTNFVHTLARRGLTNNDNAFVSYYMSMGFAPSFLDLRPNASGVFPSNPLGTSNPLQTASLMNPSDEDVDRFVGSVKATFDILTGDRHRLQFIGVGGIDRFSQQNALLFPPELQFEQISSLPGVSLLTNADNRNANWSANLVYGYRPASGAFVATTSAGLQYEDRELGISRIVSRNLVAGQQNVNAGTSVSVVQRRERAKDYGFYAQEEVLTLQDRLFLAAGVRGDRSSNNGDVDKYFFYPKAAASYRLPAGAGPFGDVKLRVAWGQSGNQPIYGMKFVSIDATQNITGLPGLVVPPTVGDPSIQPERQTEIEGGVDATLASGRANVEVTLYQKSVSDLLLLRTLAGSGGFQSQFTNGGKLRDRGVEVAVGVVPIQRADVSLLLRSIFFSNSSKIVELPVPAFRVGGFGTNLGQVFVEQGQSATQLFGNVPDNSLQGFHAQRIGDVNPDFLWSFASDLTVQRFNLFALAEWQHGGDLLNLTKLIWDLGGTTADCPTACTQRLAVYGTDTRQFVESATYFKLREVTLSYSLPASAYEWTGAHDARVSLSGRNLLVATGGNYTGMDPEVSNFGNQPVARNIEVAQYPRSRSFWLTVSVGF
;
A
#
# COMPACT_ATOMS: atom_id res chain seq x y z
N MET A 1 23.69 -62.02 21.91
CA MET A 1 23.17 -62.71 23.11
C MET A 1 21.88 -62.05 23.50
N ARG A 2 20.73 -62.60 23.12
CA ARG A 2 19.78 -63.28 24.01
C ARG A 2 19.22 -62.28 25.07
N THR A 3 17.95 -61.96 25.21
CA THR A 3 16.70 -62.77 25.09
C THR A 3 15.48 -61.83 25.17
N ARG A 4 14.51 -61.95 24.28
CA ARG A 4 13.11 -62.50 24.49
C ARG A 4 12.25 -61.74 25.47
N SER A 5 11.23 -61.07 24.93
CA SER A 5 9.81 -61.54 24.85
C SER A 5 9.04 -61.44 26.17
N CYS A 6 8.02 -60.57 26.22
CA CYS A 6 6.73 -60.93 26.81
C CYS A 6 5.63 -60.08 26.11
N LEU A 7 4.93 -60.69 25.17
CA LEU A 7 3.59 -60.42 24.73
C LEU A 7 2.66 -60.98 25.81
N VAL A 8 1.82 -60.13 26.40
CA VAL A 8 0.61 -60.62 27.04
C VAL A 8 -0.56 -59.83 26.45
N SER A 9 -1.31 -60.57 25.64
CA SER A 9 -2.64 -60.29 25.16
C SER A 9 -3.58 -60.05 26.33
N LEU A 10 -4.29 -58.90 26.33
CA LEU A 10 -5.53 -58.78 27.09
C LEU A 10 -6.61 -58.30 26.11
N ALA A 11 -7.13 -59.27 25.35
CA ALA A 11 -8.45 -59.17 24.73
C ALA A 11 -9.48 -59.46 25.78
N LEU A 12 -10.19 -58.45 26.26
CA LEU A 12 -11.48 -58.69 26.92
C LEU A 12 -12.52 -57.81 26.23
N ALA A 13 -13.40 -58.49 25.55
CA ALA A 13 -14.63 -58.03 24.98
C ALA A 13 -15.50 -57.31 26.05
N LEU A 14 -15.75 -56.03 25.83
CA LEU A 14 -16.94 -55.35 26.32
C LEU A 14 -17.72 -54.85 25.11
N SER A 15 -18.48 -55.78 24.53
CA SER A 15 -19.59 -55.47 23.66
C SER A 15 -20.69 -54.80 24.47
N PHE A 16 -20.56 -53.47 24.71
CA PHE A 16 -21.71 -52.62 24.92
C PHE A 16 -22.22 -52.21 23.54
N GLY A 17 -23.27 -52.86 23.11
CA GLY A 17 -24.11 -52.40 22.03
C GLY A 17 -24.72 -51.06 22.40
N ALA A 18 -24.01 -49.98 22.07
CA ALA A 18 -24.63 -48.70 21.82
C ALA A 18 -25.41 -48.86 20.50
N ALA A 19 -26.69 -49.18 20.64
CA ALA A 19 -27.65 -48.95 19.56
C ALA A 19 -27.50 -47.44 19.20
N SER A 20 -26.72 -47.16 18.15
CA SER A 20 -26.81 -45.87 17.48
C SER A 20 -28.26 -45.77 17.01
N ALA A 21 -29.08 -45.02 17.74
CA ALA A 21 -30.34 -44.52 17.19
C ALA A 21 -29.95 -43.70 15.97
N THR A 22 -30.00 -44.30 14.78
CA THR A 22 -29.98 -43.57 13.53
C THR A 22 -31.22 -42.69 13.56
N ALA A 23 -31.01 -41.43 13.97
CA ALA A 23 -32.03 -40.41 13.81
C ALA A 23 -32.44 -40.47 12.35
N GLN A 24 -33.70 -40.78 12.08
CA GLN A 24 -34.25 -40.86 10.74
C GLN A 24 -34.06 -39.47 10.12
N GLN A 25 -33.26 -39.39 9.06
CA GLN A 25 -32.95 -38.13 8.37
C GLN A 25 -33.87 -38.03 7.16
N ARG A 26 -34.50 -36.87 7.00
CA ARG A 26 -35.22 -36.50 5.77
C ARG A 26 -34.33 -35.67 4.88
N GLN A 27 -34.55 -35.73 3.58
CA GLN A 27 -33.88 -34.87 2.63
C GLN A 27 -34.74 -33.63 2.33
N ILE A 28 -34.13 -32.44 2.45
CA ILE A 28 -34.73 -31.18 2.02
C ILE A 28 -33.98 -30.73 0.75
N THR A 29 -34.74 -30.57 -0.34
CA THR A 29 -34.24 -30.05 -1.59
C THR A 29 -34.64 -28.58 -1.75
N GLY A 30 -33.93 -27.81 -2.54
CA GLY A 30 -34.34 -26.43 -2.78
C GLY A 30 -33.47 -25.74 -3.78
N ARG A 31 -33.84 -24.48 -4.06
CA ARG A 31 -33.07 -23.58 -4.95
C ARG A 31 -32.86 -22.24 -4.27
N VAL A 32 -31.65 -21.69 -4.45
CA VAL A 32 -31.29 -20.36 -3.94
C VAL A 32 -31.13 -19.42 -5.13
N THR A 33 -31.84 -18.28 -5.08
CA THR A 33 -31.84 -17.25 -6.14
C THR A 33 -31.57 -15.87 -5.56
N SER A 34 -31.10 -14.97 -6.42
CA SER A 34 -30.93 -13.54 -6.09
C SER A 34 -32.27 -12.82 -6.11
N ALA A 35 -32.58 -12.02 -5.08
CA ALA A 35 -33.81 -11.23 -5.01
C ALA A 35 -33.87 -10.12 -6.07
N THR A 36 -32.74 -9.66 -6.59
CA THR A 36 -32.66 -8.55 -7.55
C THR A 36 -32.65 -9.01 -9.00
N THR A 37 -31.95 -10.11 -9.31
CA THR A 37 -31.77 -10.58 -10.69
C THR A 37 -32.55 -11.85 -11.00
N GLY A 38 -33.01 -12.60 -9.97
CA GLY A 38 -33.61 -13.92 -10.14
C GLY A 38 -32.61 -15.04 -10.49
N ASP A 39 -31.35 -14.70 -10.66
CA ASP A 39 -30.30 -15.65 -11.03
C ASP A 39 -30.04 -16.66 -9.94
N ALA A 40 -29.62 -17.86 -10.33
CA ALA A 40 -29.20 -18.91 -9.44
C ALA A 40 -27.95 -18.52 -8.65
N ILE A 41 -27.97 -18.70 -7.32
CA ILE A 41 -26.81 -18.46 -6.47
C ILE A 41 -26.07 -19.78 -6.26
N VAL A 42 -24.92 -19.90 -6.90
CA VAL A 42 -24.02 -21.05 -6.80
C VAL A 42 -23.12 -20.91 -5.58
N GLY A 43 -22.80 -22.05 -4.92
CA GLY A 43 -21.90 -22.11 -3.76
C GLY A 43 -22.48 -21.42 -2.51
N ALA A 44 -23.79 -21.18 -2.43
CA ALA A 44 -24.44 -20.76 -1.19
C ALA A 44 -24.41 -21.90 -0.17
N THR A 45 -24.01 -21.60 1.05
CA THR A 45 -23.98 -22.56 2.15
C THR A 45 -25.38 -22.65 2.77
N VAL A 46 -25.94 -23.83 2.81
CA VAL A 46 -27.22 -24.15 3.47
C VAL A 46 -26.93 -25.01 4.70
N ALA A 47 -27.13 -24.45 5.88
CA ALA A 47 -26.87 -25.11 7.16
C ALA A 47 -28.18 -25.37 7.92
N VAL A 48 -28.30 -26.51 8.57
CA VAL A 48 -29.44 -26.85 9.47
C VAL A 48 -29.09 -26.36 10.87
N VAL A 49 -29.88 -25.40 11.37
CA VAL A 49 -29.64 -24.79 12.70
C VAL A 49 -29.65 -25.84 13.81
N GLY A 50 -28.63 -25.76 14.68
CA GLY A 50 -28.51 -26.68 15.82
C GLY A 50 -27.83 -28.02 15.48
N THR A 51 -27.39 -28.19 14.22
CA THR A 51 -26.68 -29.40 13.78
C THR A 51 -25.38 -29.04 13.06
N ALA A 52 -24.53 -30.03 12.79
CA ALA A 52 -23.34 -29.85 11.95
C ALA A 52 -23.61 -30.09 10.44
N ILE A 53 -24.87 -30.23 10.05
CA ILE A 53 -25.27 -30.57 8.68
C ILE A 53 -25.25 -29.33 7.82
N VAL A 54 -24.46 -29.38 6.75
CA VAL A 54 -24.25 -28.29 5.80
C VAL A 54 -24.24 -28.87 4.37
N ALA A 55 -24.82 -28.14 3.43
CA ALA A 55 -24.73 -28.41 2.00
C ALA A 55 -24.39 -27.12 1.27
N ALA A 56 -23.83 -27.22 0.06
CA ALA A 56 -23.61 -26.11 -0.82
C ALA A 56 -24.52 -26.18 -2.06
N THR A 57 -24.94 -25.02 -2.59
CA THR A 57 -25.72 -24.97 -3.85
C THR A 57 -24.84 -25.24 -5.06
N GLY A 58 -25.31 -26.08 -5.98
CA GLY A 58 -24.70 -26.36 -7.29
C GLY A 58 -24.96 -25.30 -8.35
N ASN A 59 -24.59 -25.59 -9.60
CA ASN A 59 -24.59 -24.64 -10.72
C ASN A 59 -25.95 -23.96 -11.01
N GLU A 60 -27.06 -24.62 -10.74
CA GLU A 60 -28.40 -24.03 -10.89
C GLU A 60 -28.96 -23.43 -9.58
N GLY A 61 -28.10 -23.20 -8.58
CA GLY A 61 -28.51 -22.77 -7.26
C GLY A 61 -29.23 -23.84 -6.46
N ARG A 62 -29.30 -25.10 -6.93
CA ARG A 62 -30.00 -26.23 -6.27
C ARG A 62 -29.15 -26.80 -5.14
N PHE A 63 -29.81 -27.22 -4.07
CA PHE A 63 -29.19 -27.93 -2.96
C PHE A 63 -30.02 -29.10 -2.50
N THR A 64 -29.36 -30.06 -1.86
CA THR A 64 -29.96 -31.13 -1.12
C THR A 64 -29.24 -31.23 0.22
N VAL A 65 -29.99 -31.10 1.30
CA VAL A 65 -29.47 -31.19 2.67
C VAL A 65 -30.23 -32.23 3.50
N ALA A 66 -29.49 -33.11 4.17
CA ALA A 66 -30.08 -34.03 5.13
C ALA A 66 -30.48 -33.22 6.38
N ALA A 67 -31.65 -33.47 6.92
CA ALA A 67 -32.17 -32.81 8.11
C ALA A 67 -32.79 -33.81 9.08
N PRO A 68 -32.76 -33.54 10.40
CA PRO A 68 -33.53 -34.33 11.37
C PRO A 68 -35.03 -34.33 11.02
N GLU A 69 -35.74 -35.35 11.45
CA GLU A 69 -37.21 -35.33 11.41
C GLU A 69 -37.75 -34.23 12.33
N GLY A 70 -38.81 -33.57 11.89
CA GLY A 70 -39.44 -32.46 12.63
C GLY A 70 -39.17 -31.10 11.95
N ASP A 71 -39.65 -30.05 12.60
CA ASP A 71 -39.44 -28.69 12.14
C ASP A 71 -37.97 -28.29 12.26
N VAL A 72 -37.38 -27.79 11.17
CA VAL A 72 -36.01 -27.32 11.14
C VAL A 72 -35.95 -25.90 10.59
N THR A 73 -34.92 -25.17 10.97
CA THR A 73 -34.59 -23.87 10.36
C THR A 73 -33.34 -24.05 9.54
N LEU A 74 -33.44 -23.71 8.25
CA LEU A 74 -32.26 -23.60 7.37
C LEU A 74 -31.70 -22.18 7.44
N VAL A 75 -30.39 -22.08 7.57
CA VAL A 75 -29.66 -20.81 7.40
C VAL A 75 -28.93 -20.87 6.08
N VAL A 76 -29.31 -20.00 5.15
CA VAL A 76 -28.69 -19.88 3.84
C VAL A 76 -27.84 -18.64 3.83
N ARG A 77 -26.56 -18.78 3.45
CA ARG A 77 -25.58 -17.69 3.36
C ARG A 77 -24.69 -17.84 2.14
N ARG A 78 -24.34 -16.70 1.55
CA ARG A 78 -23.34 -16.57 0.49
C ARG A 78 -22.65 -15.21 0.64
N ILE A 79 -21.34 -15.14 0.42
CA ILE A 79 -20.61 -13.86 0.42
C ILE A 79 -21.23 -12.95 -0.64
N GLY A 80 -21.49 -11.69 -0.26
CA GLY A 80 -22.19 -10.73 -1.10
C GLY A 80 -23.72 -10.75 -0.99
N PHE A 81 -24.29 -11.65 -0.17
CA PHE A 81 -25.73 -11.73 0.10
C PHE A 81 -26.02 -11.74 1.60
N LYS A 82 -27.15 -11.18 1.99
CA LYS A 82 -27.63 -11.22 3.38
C LYS A 82 -28.04 -12.63 3.77
N ARG A 83 -27.60 -13.06 4.94
CA ARG A 83 -28.01 -14.35 5.53
C ARG A 83 -29.52 -14.41 5.67
N LYS A 84 -30.13 -15.50 5.26
CA LYS A 84 -31.55 -15.75 5.41
C LYS A 84 -31.82 -17.02 6.22
N SER A 85 -32.66 -16.89 7.25
CA SER A 85 -33.15 -18.03 8.02
C SER A 85 -34.54 -18.40 7.50
N VAL A 86 -34.74 -19.67 7.16
CA VAL A 86 -35.96 -20.19 6.57
C VAL A 86 -36.47 -21.34 7.43
N PRO A 87 -37.58 -21.18 8.11
CA PRO A 87 -38.22 -22.30 8.82
C PRO A 87 -38.80 -23.28 7.80
N VAL A 88 -38.52 -24.56 7.97
CA VAL A 88 -39.02 -25.66 7.11
C VAL A 88 -39.77 -26.64 7.97
N PRO A 89 -41.11 -26.62 7.94
CA PRO A 89 -41.97 -27.57 8.68
C PRO A 89 -41.65 -29.03 8.34
N ALA A 90 -41.97 -29.92 9.25
CA ALA A 90 -41.73 -31.37 9.11
C ALA A 90 -42.31 -31.95 7.82
N ALA A 91 -43.46 -31.48 7.38
CA ALA A 91 -44.14 -31.94 6.16
C ALA A 91 -43.56 -31.39 4.85
N GLN A 92 -42.64 -30.41 4.91
CA GLN A 92 -42.09 -29.73 3.73
C GLN A 92 -40.71 -30.29 3.36
N SER A 93 -40.58 -30.85 2.15
CA SER A 93 -39.31 -31.42 1.64
C SER A 93 -38.66 -30.57 0.53
N SER A 94 -39.31 -29.46 0.12
CA SER A 94 -38.77 -28.56 -0.88
C SER A 94 -38.93 -27.10 -0.47
N VAL A 95 -37.89 -26.26 -0.72
CA VAL A 95 -37.89 -24.84 -0.32
C VAL A 95 -37.19 -23.97 -1.35
N GLU A 96 -37.82 -22.88 -1.77
CA GLU A 96 -37.21 -21.83 -2.59
C GLU A 96 -36.72 -20.71 -1.66
N VAL A 97 -35.47 -20.35 -1.83
CA VAL A 97 -34.82 -19.32 -1.01
C VAL A 97 -34.32 -18.19 -1.89
N THR A 98 -34.80 -17.00 -1.62
CA THR A 98 -34.33 -15.78 -2.33
C THR A 98 -33.46 -15.00 -1.38
N LEU A 99 -32.21 -14.71 -1.75
CA LEU A 99 -31.29 -13.91 -0.95
C LEU A 99 -31.21 -12.46 -1.47
N ASP A 100 -31.26 -11.51 -0.55
CA ASP A 100 -31.00 -10.11 -0.84
C ASP A 100 -29.49 -9.86 -0.90
N PRO A 101 -28.98 -9.03 -1.85
CA PRO A 101 -27.59 -8.61 -1.88
C PRO A 101 -27.18 -7.91 -0.57
N ASP A 102 -25.99 -8.25 -0.05
CA ASP A 102 -25.34 -7.54 1.06
C ASP A 102 -24.40 -6.47 0.51
N VAL A 103 -24.99 -5.36 0.09
CA VAL A 103 -24.28 -4.25 -0.57
C VAL A 103 -23.18 -3.64 0.32
N PHE A 104 -23.28 -3.82 1.64
CA PHE A 104 -22.36 -3.26 2.62
C PHE A 104 -21.39 -4.28 3.21
N ASN A 105 -21.43 -5.54 2.75
CA ASN A 105 -20.56 -6.63 3.20
C ASN A 105 -20.60 -6.86 4.73
N LEU A 106 -21.76 -6.72 5.36
CA LEU A 106 -21.92 -6.86 6.81
C LEU A 106 -21.78 -8.31 7.29
N GLU A 107 -22.07 -9.28 6.43
CA GLU A 107 -21.93 -10.71 6.70
C GLU A 107 -20.52 -11.24 6.38
N ALA A 108 -19.62 -10.39 5.84
CA ALA A 108 -18.24 -10.78 5.57
C ALA A 108 -17.51 -11.10 6.89
N VAL A 109 -16.69 -12.16 6.87
CA VAL A 109 -15.82 -12.51 8.00
C VAL A 109 -14.59 -11.64 7.94
N VAL A 110 -14.26 -10.98 9.03
CA VAL A 110 -13.06 -10.17 9.18
C VAL A 110 -12.11 -10.80 10.19
N VAL A 111 -10.82 -10.60 9.99
CA VAL A 111 -9.77 -11.14 10.85
C VAL A 111 -9.81 -10.46 12.23
N THR A 112 -9.84 -11.26 13.29
CA THR A 112 -9.75 -10.81 14.69
C THR A 112 -8.56 -11.39 15.43
N GLY A 113 -7.97 -12.48 14.88
CA GLY A 113 -6.80 -13.18 15.38
C GLY A 113 -5.93 -13.72 14.23
N GLN A 114 -4.75 -14.27 14.51
CA GLN A 114 -3.95 -14.95 13.48
C GLN A 114 -4.64 -16.19 12.89
N ALA A 115 -5.54 -16.77 13.65
CA ALA A 115 -6.26 -17.99 13.28
C ALA A 115 -7.78 -17.87 13.45
N THR A 116 -8.30 -16.72 13.89
CA THR A 116 -9.72 -16.47 14.15
C THR A 116 -10.25 -15.31 13.32
N GLY A 117 -11.52 -15.36 13.02
CA GLY A 117 -12.26 -14.29 12.37
C GLY A 117 -13.72 -14.30 12.79
N VAL A 118 -14.35 -13.13 12.76
CA VAL A 118 -15.77 -12.95 13.11
C VAL A 118 -16.49 -12.19 12.00
N GLU A 119 -17.81 -12.33 11.96
CA GLU A 119 -18.62 -11.52 11.04
C GLU A 119 -18.42 -10.03 11.32
N ARG A 120 -18.26 -9.21 10.29
CA ARG A 120 -18.06 -7.75 10.39
C ARG A 120 -19.13 -7.07 11.24
N ARG A 121 -20.36 -7.56 11.15
CA ARG A 121 -21.48 -7.08 11.96
C ARG A 121 -21.28 -7.24 13.47
N THR A 122 -20.41 -8.16 13.92
CA THR A 122 -20.10 -8.40 15.36
C THR A 122 -18.69 -7.92 15.72
N ALA A 123 -17.83 -7.65 14.74
CA ALA A 123 -16.45 -7.23 14.98
C ALA A 123 -16.37 -5.96 15.84
N PRO A 124 -15.53 -5.94 16.90
CA PRO A 124 -15.41 -4.81 17.80
C PRO A 124 -14.44 -3.72 17.29
N ASN A 125 -13.65 -4.04 16.27
CA ASN A 125 -12.64 -3.17 15.71
C ASN A 125 -13.11 -2.53 14.40
N ALA A 126 -12.57 -1.35 14.08
CA ALA A 126 -12.78 -0.69 12.78
C ALA A 126 -11.89 -1.35 11.71
N VAL A 127 -12.39 -2.38 11.03
CA VAL A 127 -11.73 -3.04 9.92
C VAL A 127 -12.32 -2.54 8.60
N ALA A 128 -11.48 -1.99 7.72
CA ALA A 128 -11.90 -1.64 6.37
C ALA A 128 -11.63 -2.81 5.43
N THR A 129 -12.59 -3.11 4.56
CA THR A 129 -12.49 -4.20 3.57
C THR A 129 -12.69 -3.65 2.17
N VAL A 130 -11.87 -4.10 1.21
CA VAL A 130 -11.98 -3.77 -0.22
C VAL A 130 -12.01 -5.07 -1.01
N SER A 131 -13.06 -5.29 -1.76
CA SER A 131 -13.30 -6.54 -2.49
C SER A 131 -12.55 -6.61 -3.82
N ALA A 132 -12.39 -7.83 -4.38
CA ALA A 132 -11.83 -8.09 -5.70
C ALA A 132 -12.43 -7.18 -6.80
N ASN A 133 -13.76 -7.04 -6.80
CA ASN A 133 -14.47 -6.23 -7.80
C ASN A 133 -14.10 -4.74 -7.71
N GLU A 134 -13.88 -4.23 -6.50
CA GLU A 134 -13.48 -2.83 -6.29
C GLU A 134 -12.01 -2.60 -6.63
N LEU A 135 -11.15 -3.61 -6.45
CA LEU A 135 -9.72 -3.53 -6.77
C LEU A 135 -9.45 -3.59 -8.27
N SER A 136 -10.19 -4.44 -8.99
CA SER A 136 -9.95 -4.72 -10.41
C SER A 136 -10.75 -3.85 -11.39
N ARG A 137 -11.62 -2.98 -10.89
CA ARG A 137 -12.56 -2.17 -11.72
C ARG A 137 -11.84 -1.24 -12.70
N VAL A 138 -10.79 -0.57 -12.24
CA VAL A 138 -9.93 0.29 -13.07
C VAL A 138 -8.49 -0.22 -12.96
N PRO A 139 -7.77 -0.36 -14.08
CA PRO A 139 -6.36 -0.74 -14.02
C PRO A 139 -5.57 0.16 -13.07
N ALA A 140 -4.90 -0.44 -12.11
CA ALA A 140 -4.06 0.26 -11.15
C ALA A 140 -2.62 -0.24 -11.25
N PRO A 141 -1.61 0.63 -11.06
CA PRO A 141 -0.22 0.21 -11.10
C PRO A 141 0.13 -0.75 -9.94
N SER A 142 -0.50 -0.58 -8.77
CA SER A 142 -0.26 -1.41 -7.59
C SER A 142 -1.53 -1.62 -6.76
N VAL A 143 -1.45 -2.51 -5.76
CA VAL A 143 -2.52 -2.77 -4.79
C VAL A 143 -2.83 -1.51 -3.96
N GLU A 144 -1.81 -0.80 -3.52
CA GLU A 144 -1.97 0.42 -2.72
C GLU A 144 -2.74 1.51 -3.50
N THR A 145 -2.44 1.66 -4.78
CA THR A 145 -3.16 2.61 -5.64
C THR A 145 -4.61 2.19 -5.85
N SER A 146 -4.89 0.88 -5.87
CA SER A 146 -6.25 0.36 -6.06
C SER A 146 -7.16 0.57 -4.84
N ILE A 147 -6.59 0.73 -3.63
CA ILE A 147 -7.33 1.00 -2.39
C ILE A 147 -7.44 2.49 -2.04
N GLN A 148 -6.79 3.36 -2.82
CA GLN A 148 -6.80 4.81 -2.59
C GLN A 148 -8.21 5.40 -2.69
N GLY A 149 -8.60 6.20 -1.69
CA GLY A 149 -9.94 6.78 -1.59
C GLY A 149 -11.03 5.78 -1.16
N LYS A 150 -10.69 4.50 -0.90
CA LYS A 150 -11.64 3.42 -0.54
C LYS A 150 -11.53 2.98 0.92
N VAL A 151 -10.46 3.37 1.63
CA VAL A 151 -10.18 2.99 3.02
C VAL A 151 -10.19 4.22 3.92
N PRO A 152 -11.14 4.35 4.88
CA PRO A 152 -11.13 5.46 5.82
C PRO A 152 -9.88 5.40 6.71
N GLY A 153 -9.26 6.55 6.96
CA GLY A 153 -8.04 6.64 7.76
C GLY A 153 -6.74 6.28 7.06
N ALA A 154 -6.79 5.96 5.75
CA ALA A 154 -5.60 5.72 4.93
C ALA A 154 -5.23 6.96 4.11
N VAL A 155 -4.00 7.41 4.24
CA VAL A 155 -3.37 8.41 3.36
C VAL A 155 -2.38 7.68 2.46
N ILE A 156 -2.61 7.74 1.16
CA ILE A 156 -1.81 7.04 0.15
C ILE A 156 -1.17 8.09 -0.75
N GLN A 157 0.15 8.16 -0.74
CA GLN A 157 0.94 9.13 -1.50
C GLN A 157 1.91 8.41 -2.43
N GLN A 158 2.13 8.98 -3.61
CA GLN A 158 3.16 8.51 -4.54
C GLN A 158 4.48 9.21 -4.26
N ASN A 159 5.59 8.46 -4.32
CA ASN A 159 6.93 9.03 -4.24
C ASN A 159 7.34 9.71 -5.56
N SER A 160 6.71 9.26 -6.66
CA SER A 160 6.92 9.77 -8.01
C SER A 160 5.74 9.37 -8.89
N GLY A 161 5.44 10.17 -9.91
CA GLY A 161 4.46 9.86 -10.96
C GLY A 161 4.93 8.83 -11.99
N ALA A 162 6.18 8.34 -11.89
CA ALA A 162 6.76 7.40 -12.84
C ALA A 162 6.04 6.04 -12.85
N PRO A 163 5.96 5.35 -13.99
CA PRO A 163 5.44 3.99 -14.06
C PRO A 163 6.19 3.05 -13.09
N GLY A 164 5.44 2.26 -12.30
CA GLY A 164 6.04 1.42 -11.26
C GLY A 164 6.70 2.19 -10.12
N GLY A 165 6.38 3.48 -9.94
CA GLY A 165 6.87 4.33 -8.86
C GLY A 165 6.43 3.86 -7.48
N GLY A 166 7.20 4.21 -6.44
CA GLY A 166 6.94 3.85 -5.05
C GLY A 166 5.71 4.55 -4.49
N ILE A 167 5.06 3.88 -3.57
CA ILE A 167 3.84 4.36 -2.92
C ILE A 167 3.99 4.22 -1.41
N GLN A 168 3.53 5.22 -0.68
CA GLN A 168 3.46 5.20 0.78
C GLN A 168 2.01 5.04 1.22
N VAL A 169 1.79 4.14 2.17
CA VAL A 169 0.51 3.99 2.87
C VAL A 169 0.73 4.36 4.32
N LYS A 170 -0.03 5.32 4.83
CA LYS A 170 -0.06 5.71 6.24
C LYS A 170 -1.45 5.55 6.79
N LEU A 171 -1.55 4.90 7.94
CA LEU A 171 -2.82 4.62 8.60
C LEU A 171 -2.92 5.43 9.89
N ARG A 172 -3.97 6.26 10.02
CA ARG A 172 -4.24 7.06 11.23
C ARG A 172 -3.08 7.96 11.65
N GLY A 173 -2.45 8.67 10.69
CA GLY A 173 -1.44 9.68 10.97
C GLY A 173 -0.04 9.15 11.25
N VAL A 174 0.74 9.92 12.01
CA VAL A 174 2.14 9.62 12.33
C VAL A 174 2.23 8.59 13.44
N SER A 175 3.09 7.59 13.31
CA SER A 175 3.30 6.53 14.32
C SER A 175 4.74 6.40 14.79
N THR A 176 5.68 7.10 14.16
CA THR A 176 7.10 7.10 14.51
C THR A 176 7.77 8.34 13.94
N LEU A 177 8.94 8.69 14.46
CA LEU A 177 9.77 9.78 13.92
C LEU A 177 10.94 9.26 13.09
N ASN A 178 11.60 8.20 13.52
CA ASN A 178 12.77 7.60 12.86
C ASN A 178 12.64 6.08 12.65
N GLY A 179 11.50 5.49 12.99
CA GLY A 179 11.23 4.07 12.79
C GLY A 179 10.62 3.74 11.42
N LEU A 180 10.26 2.48 11.20
CA LEU A 180 9.49 2.07 10.01
C LEU A 180 8.07 2.62 10.10
N SER A 181 7.56 3.18 9.01
CA SER A 181 6.23 3.82 8.94
C SER A 181 5.23 3.12 8.02
N ALA A 182 5.65 2.13 7.26
CA ALA A 182 4.77 1.33 6.41
C ALA A 182 3.93 0.36 7.26
N PRO A 183 2.69 0.05 6.87
CA PRO A 183 1.92 -1.02 7.49
C PRO A 183 2.55 -2.38 7.22
N LEU A 184 2.27 -3.36 8.08
CA LEU A 184 2.67 -4.74 7.86
C LEU A 184 1.76 -5.37 6.80
N TYR A 185 2.34 -6.01 5.78
CA TYR A 185 1.58 -6.73 4.75
C TYR A 185 1.61 -8.24 5.01
N VAL A 186 0.44 -8.85 4.98
CA VAL A 186 0.25 -10.30 5.18
C VAL A 186 -0.56 -10.85 4.03
N VAL A 187 0.01 -11.76 3.24
CA VAL A 187 -0.65 -12.39 2.09
C VAL A 187 -0.87 -13.86 2.37
N ASP A 188 -2.11 -14.32 2.41
CA ASP A 188 -2.48 -15.70 2.75
C ASP A 188 -1.82 -16.22 4.05
N GLY A 189 -1.61 -15.33 5.03
CA GLY A 189 -0.98 -15.62 6.31
C GLY A 189 0.56 -15.52 6.32
N VAL A 190 1.19 -15.20 5.20
CA VAL A 190 2.64 -14.99 5.07
C VAL A 190 2.98 -13.51 5.22
N ILE A 191 3.91 -13.18 6.11
CA ILE A 191 4.43 -11.81 6.24
C ILE A 191 5.32 -11.51 5.05
N MET A 192 4.98 -10.45 4.32
CA MET A 192 5.69 -10.01 3.13
C MET A 192 6.79 -9.02 3.47
N SER A 193 7.85 -9.04 2.67
CA SER A 193 8.86 -7.99 2.70
C SER A 193 8.37 -6.76 1.94
N ASP A 194 8.45 -5.61 2.59
CA ASP A 194 8.24 -4.28 2.01
C ASP A 194 9.55 -3.54 1.75
N ALA A 195 10.68 -4.26 1.76
CA ALA A 195 12.00 -3.67 1.58
C ALA A 195 12.06 -2.83 0.29
N ALA A 196 12.49 -1.59 0.42
CA ALA A 196 12.72 -0.66 -0.67
C ALA A 196 14.21 -0.57 -0.96
N ILE A 197 14.62 -1.06 -2.13
CA ILE A 197 16.03 -1.07 -2.53
C ILE A 197 16.35 0.23 -3.26
N PRO A 198 17.40 0.99 -2.86
CA PRO A 198 17.81 2.20 -3.55
C PRO A 198 18.15 1.95 -5.02
N ASN A 199 17.71 2.83 -5.92
CA ASN A 199 18.12 2.79 -7.32
C ASN A 199 19.52 3.38 -7.55
N ASN A 200 20.06 4.10 -6.55
CA ASN A 200 21.39 4.68 -6.51
C ASN A 200 21.66 5.79 -7.55
N GLN A 201 20.65 6.49 -8.02
CA GLN A 201 20.77 7.67 -8.87
C GLN A 201 21.65 8.78 -8.22
N GLU A 202 21.78 8.79 -6.88
CA GLU A 202 22.60 9.76 -6.15
C GLU A 202 24.07 9.74 -6.54
N VAL A 203 24.52 8.69 -7.19
CA VAL A 203 25.89 8.63 -7.76
C VAL A 203 26.14 9.75 -8.79
N VAL A 204 25.09 10.18 -9.49
CA VAL A 204 25.12 11.22 -10.53
C VAL A 204 24.41 12.48 -10.04
N THR A 205 23.26 12.36 -9.38
CA THR A 205 22.50 13.52 -8.89
C THR A 205 23.10 14.17 -7.66
N LEU A 206 24.05 13.51 -6.98
CA LEU A 206 24.70 14.00 -5.76
C LEU A 206 23.71 14.35 -4.63
N SER A 207 22.50 13.85 -4.68
CA SER A 207 21.41 14.21 -3.75
C SER A 207 21.68 13.83 -2.29
N ASN A 208 22.62 12.89 -2.04
CA ASN A 208 23.01 12.47 -0.69
C ASN A 208 24.34 13.07 -0.22
N GLN A 209 24.91 14.03 -0.94
CA GLN A 209 26.13 14.72 -0.51
C GLN A 209 25.79 15.79 0.53
N GLY A 210 26.21 15.54 1.76
CA GLY A 210 26.06 16.47 2.88
C GLY A 210 26.25 15.78 4.23
N SER A 211 26.59 16.54 5.25
CA SER A 211 26.87 16.08 6.63
C SER A 211 25.67 15.55 7.40
N ASN A 212 24.56 15.34 6.74
CA ASN A 212 23.35 14.84 7.37
C ASN A 212 22.89 13.58 6.63
N PRO A 213 22.70 12.44 7.32
CA PRO A 213 22.06 11.29 6.73
C PRO A 213 20.58 11.64 6.47
N SER A 214 20.37 12.48 5.45
CA SER A 214 19.04 12.69 4.93
C SER A 214 18.59 11.33 4.43
N PRO A 215 17.45 10.85 4.88
CA PRO A 215 16.91 9.60 4.39
C PRO A 215 16.80 9.67 2.89
N LEU A 216 17.03 8.56 2.25
CA LEU A 216 17.12 8.42 0.80
C LEU A 216 15.98 9.15 0.09
N GLN A 217 16.33 10.21 -0.63
CA GLN A 217 15.42 11.03 -1.45
C GLN A 217 15.22 10.41 -2.83
N GLN A 218 15.26 9.08 -2.88
CA GLN A 218 15.22 8.33 -4.11
C GLN A 218 13.81 7.84 -4.40
N ASN A 219 13.59 7.54 -5.65
CA ASN A 219 12.43 6.84 -6.17
C ASN A 219 12.39 5.37 -5.70
N GLN A 220 12.41 5.15 -4.40
CA GLN A 220 12.35 3.79 -3.87
C GLN A 220 10.96 3.23 -4.05
N VAL A 221 10.90 2.01 -4.53
CA VAL A 221 9.66 1.23 -4.63
C VAL A 221 9.66 0.21 -3.51
N ASN A 222 8.60 0.21 -2.69
CA ASN A 222 8.34 -0.91 -1.82
C ASN A 222 7.93 -2.13 -2.66
N ARG A 223 8.34 -3.32 -2.23
CA ARG A 223 8.08 -4.55 -3.00
C ARG A 223 6.63 -5.05 -2.93
N ILE A 224 5.72 -4.33 -2.25
CA ILE A 224 4.28 -4.62 -2.29
C ILE A 224 3.69 -4.28 -3.68
N ALA A 225 4.29 -3.34 -4.40
CA ALA A 225 3.93 -3.02 -5.78
C ALA A 225 4.04 -4.23 -6.74
N ASP A 226 4.82 -5.25 -6.37
CA ASP A 226 4.96 -6.47 -7.18
C ASP A 226 3.70 -7.34 -7.14
N LEU A 227 2.85 -7.22 -6.12
CA LEU A 227 1.60 -7.98 -6.04
C LEU A 227 0.67 -7.63 -7.20
N ASN A 228 -0.03 -8.64 -7.70
CA ASN A 228 -1.01 -8.48 -8.77
C ASN A 228 -2.40 -8.21 -8.17
N PRO A 229 -2.99 -7.01 -8.35
CA PRO A 229 -4.33 -6.72 -7.84
C PRO A 229 -5.42 -7.66 -8.41
N TYR A 230 -5.19 -8.24 -9.59
CA TYR A 230 -6.14 -9.15 -10.24
C TYR A 230 -6.31 -10.49 -9.50
N ASP A 231 -5.25 -10.95 -8.80
CA ASP A 231 -5.25 -12.21 -8.05
C ASP A 231 -5.87 -12.08 -6.65
N ILE A 232 -6.22 -10.87 -6.22
CA ILE A 232 -6.70 -10.59 -4.88
C ILE A 232 -8.22 -10.82 -4.83
N ASP A 233 -8.67 -11.52 -3.81
CA ASP A 233 -10.08 -11.69 -3.47
C ASP A 233 -10.56 -10.58 -2.52
N ASN A 234 -9.76 -10.31 -1.48
CA ASN A 234 -10.12 -9.32 -0.46
C ASN A 234 -8.87 -8.68 0.15
N VAL A 235 -8.98 -7.39 0.46
CA VAL A 235 -8.00 -6.65 1.26
C VAL A 235 -8.68 -6.17 2.53
N GLU A 236 -8.14 -6.55 3.69
CA GLU A 236 -8.58 -6.08 4.99
C GLU A 236 -7.50 -5.17 5.59
N VAL A 237 -7.89 -4.00 6.07
CA VAL A 237 -6.98 -3.04 6.67
C VAL A 237 -7.28 -2.90 8.16
N LEU A 238 -6.38 -3.43 8.98
CA LEU A 238 -6.40 -3.37 10.44
C LEU A 238 -5.66 -2.10 10.87
N LYS A 239 -6.40 -1.05 11.17
CA LYS A 239 -5.84 0.29 11.38
C LYS A 239 -5.38 0.55 12.81
N GLY A 240 -6.10 0.05 13.78
CA GLY A 240 -5.88 0.33 15.19
C GLY A 240 -4.99 -0.69 15.89
N ALA A 241 -4.31 -0.27 16.97
CA ALA A 241 -3.45 -1.13 17.76
C ALA A 241 -4.20 -2.36 18.33
N SER A 242 -5.47 -2.22 18.69
CA SER A 242 -6.30 -3.32 19.20
C SER A 242 -6.53 -4.42 18.15
N ALA A 243 -6.70 -4.03 16.87
CA ALA A 243 -6.84 -4.97 15.77
C ALA A 243 -5.48 -5.56 15.40
N ALA A 244 -4.44 -4.73 15.39
CA ALA A 244 -3.10 -5.09 14.98
C ALA A 244 -2.27 -5.82 16.06
N ALA A 245 -2.69 -5.78 17.34
CA ALA A 245 -1.94 -6.35 18.48
C ALA A 245 -1.55 -7.83 18.29
N ILE A 246 -2.34 -8.60 17.54
CA ILE A 246 -2.04 -10.00 17.23
C ILE A 246 -0.81 -10.20 16.34
N TYR A 247 -0.36 -9.13 15.64
CA TYR A 247 0.88 -9.09 14.85
C TYR A 247 2.05 -8.44 15.59
N GLY A 248 1.80 -7.88 16.80
CA GLY A 248 2.80 -7.52 17.79
C GLY A 248 3.69 -6.35 17.43
N SER A 249 5.00 -6.54 17.60
CA SER A 249 6.03 -5.51 17.53
C SER A 249 6.31 -4.93 16.11
N LYS A 250 5.54 -5.30 15.12
CA LYS A 250 5.62 -4.76 13.74
C LYS A 250 4.32 -4.09 13.28
N ALA A 251 3.34 -4.04 14.16
CA ALA A 251 1.98 -3.68 13.78
C ALA A 251 1.57 -2.28 14.22
N ALA A 252 2.49 -1.45 14.72
CA ALA A 252 2.19 -0.09 15.14
C ALA A 252 1.62 0.77 14.00
N ASN A 253 2.04 0.51 12.76
CA ASN A 253 1.57 1.24 11.58
C ASN A 253 0.30 0.62 10.95
N GLY A 254 -0.34 -0.35 11.63
CA GLY A 254 -1.44 -1.14 11.12
C GLY A 254 -1.00 -2.36 10.32
N VAL A 255 -1.98 -3.14 9.87
CA VAL A 255 -1.75 -4.37 9.09
C VAL A 255 -2.69 -4.39 7.88
N VAL A 256 -2.14 -4.70 6.72
CA VAL A 256 -2.90 -4.95 5.48
C VAL A 256 -2.88 -6.45 5.23
N VAL A 257 -4.04 -7.09 5.43
CA VAL A 257 -4.22 -8.52 5.20
C VAL A 257 -4.82 -8.72 3.82
N ILE A 258 -4.14 -9.46 2.98
CA ILE A 258 -4.52 -9.72 1.59
C ILE A 258 -4.84 -11.22 1.48
N THR A 259 -6.06 -11.51 1.08
CA THR A 259 -6.49 -12.85 0.73
C THR A 259 -6.53 -12.98 -0.78
N THR A 260 -5.92 -14.04 -1.32
CA THR A 260 -5.90 -14.27 -2.77
C THR A 260 -7.03 -15.19 -3.21
N LYS A 261 -7.42 -15.08 -4.48
CA LYS A 261 -8.46 -15.92 -5.10
C LYS A 261 -8.11 -17.40 -5.00
N ARG A 262 -9.13 -18.21 -4.74
CA ARG A 262 -9.02 -19.67 -4.63
C ARG A 262 -10.09 -20.36 -5.48
N GLY A 263 -9.87 -21.62 -5.80
CA GLY A 263 -10.85 -22.43 -6.55
C GLY A 263 -12.12 -22.70 -5.73
N GLU A 264 -13.23 -22.77 -6.42
CA GLU A 264 -14.51 -23.24 -5.89
C GLU A 264 -14.77 -24.67 -6.38
N SER A 265 -15.62 -25.44 -5.67
CA SER A 265 -16.03 -26.75 -6.18
C SER A 265 -17.01 -26.54 -7.33
N GLY A 266 -16.82 -27.28 -8.41
CA GLY A 266 -17.61 -27.18 -9.62
C GLY A 266 -16.76 -27.34 -10.88
N GLU A 267 -17.39 -27.15 -12.04
CA GLU A 267 -16.72 -27.19 -13.32
C GLU A 267 -15.67 -26.06 -13.43
N PRO A 268 -14.59 -26.29 -14.18
CA PRO A 268 -13.60 -25.24 -14.44
C PRO A 268 -14.23 -24.00 -15.06
N ARG A 269 -13.96 -22.83 -14.52
CA ARG A 269 -14.35 -21.53 -15.06
C ARG A 269 -13.12 -20.77 -15.47
N PHE A 270 -13.12 -20.31 -16.71
CA PHE A 270 -12.04 -19.52 -17.28
C PHE A 270 -12.48 -18.06 -17.41
N HIS A 271 -11.59 -17.13 -17.05
CA HIS A 271 -11.79 -15.72 -17.33
C HIS A 271 -10.60 -15.19 -18.10
N VAL A 272 -10.89 -14.44 -19.15
CA VAL A 272 -9.90 -13.75 -19.98
C VAL A 272 -10.23 -12.26 -19.95
N SER A 273 -9.24 -11.45 -19.62
CA SER A 273 -9.37 -9.99 -19.63
C SER A 273 -8.24 -9.38 -20.45
N GLN A 274 -8.60 -8.61 -21.46
CA GLN A 274 -7.67 -7.82 -22.26
C GLN A 274 -7.96 -6.36 -22.06
N ARG A 275 -6.93 -5.58 -21.67
CA ARG A 275 -6.97 -4.15 -21.49
C ARG A 275 -5.96 -3.49 -22.40
N LEU A 276 -6.38 -2.45 -23.10
CA LEU A 276 -5.53 -1.62 -23.94
C LEU A 276 -5.72 -0.17 -23.53
N GLY A 277 -4.65 0.58 -23.45
CA GLY A 277 -4.73 1.97 -23.01
C GLY A 277 -3.51 2.77 -23.35
N PHE A 278 -3.51 3.99 -22.90
CA PHE A 278 -2.37 4.91 -22.97
C PHE A 278 -2.45 5.91 -21.81
N SER A 279 -1.30 6.50 -21.52
CA SER A 279 -1.18 7.64 -20.60
C SER A 279 -0.79 8.89 -21.35
N GLU A 280 -1.19 10.04 -20.84
CA GLU A 280 -0.78 11.34 -21.39
C GLU A 280 -0.44 12.32 -20.25
N LEU A 281 0.34 13.33 -20.56
CA LEU A 281 0.67 14.41 -19.64
C LEU A 281 -0.62 15.10 -19.18
N ALA A 282 -0.85 15.13 -17.87
CA ALA A 282 -2.07 15.69 -17.30
C ALA A 282 -1.97 17.17 -16.96
N HIS A 283 -0.75 17.65 -16.69
CA HIS A 283 -0.49 19.02 -16.28
C HIS A 283 0.95 19.42 -16.63
N THR A 284 1.13 20.64 -17.10
CA THR A 284 2.41 21.31 -17.26
C THR A 284 2.58 22.37 -16.16
N LEU A 285 3.80 22.58 -15.68
CA LEU A 285 4.10 23.71 -14.77
C LEU A 285 3.88 25.05 -15.46
N GLY A 286 4.08 25.06 -16.77
CA GLY A 286 4.04 26.25 -17.61
C GLY A 286 5.36 27.01 -17.53
N MET A 287 6.11 26.94 -18.60
CA MET A 287 7.37 27.68 -18.76
C MET A 287 7.10 29.10 -19.25
N HIS A 288 7.86 30.10 -18.77
CA HIS A 288 7.80 31.46 -19.33
C HIS A 288 8.17 31.43 -20.80
N ALA A 289 7.29 31.99 -21.64
CA ALA A 289 7.51 32.10 -23.07
C ALA A 289 8.18 33.45 -23.36
N TYR A 290 9.51 33.48 -23.37
CA TYR A 290 10.27 34.67 -23.78
C TYR A 290 9.98 34.98 -25.23
N LYS A 291 9.38 36.13 -25.52
CA LYS A 291 8.88 36.50 -26.86
C LYS A 291 9.84 37.35 -27.64
N ASP A 292 10.60 38.18 -26.94
CA ASP A 292 11.52 39.11 -27.55
C ASP A 292 12.79 39.33 -26.71
N ALA A 293 13.77 39.99 -27.32
CA ALA A 293 15.07 40.30 -26.72
C ALA A 293 14.95 41.16 -25.46
N THR A 294 13.92 42.02 -25.35
CA THR A 294 13.73 42.90 -24.20
C THR A 294 13.31 42.06 -22.99
N ASP A 295 12.37 41.17 -23.20
CA ASP A 295 11.89 40.20 -22.18
C ASP A 295 13.04 39.29 -21.73
N ALA A 296 13.77 38.69 -22.67
CA ALA A 296 14.92 37.82 -22.33
C ALA A 296 16.06 38.58 -21.63
N THR A 297 16.32 39.86 -22.02
CA THR A 297 17.37 40.68 -21.39
C THR A 297 17.08 40.94 -19.91
N SER A 298 15.83 41.05 -19.53
CA SER A 298 15.44 41.36 -18.15
C SER A 298 15.90 40.33 -17.12
N PHE A 299 16.09 39.08 -17.54
CA PHE A 299 16.60 38.01 -16.69
C PHE A 299 18.01 37.53 -17.06
N TYR A 300 18.26 37.29 -18.35
CA TYR A 300 19.53 36.66 -18.80
C TYR A 300 20.58 37.65 -19.23
N GLY A 301 20.22 38.91 -19.34
CA GLY A 301 21.12 39.99 -19.84
C GLY A 301 21.21 40.05 -21.37
N ALA A 302 21.70 41.19 -21.89
CA ALA A 302 21.68 41.49 -23.32
C ALA A 302 22.52 40.52 -24.18
N ALA A 303 23.61 40.00 -23.64
CA ALA A 303 24.48 39.07 -24.38
C ALA A 303 23.73 37.76 -24.74
N VAL A 304 23.07 37.16 -23.79
CA VAL A 304 22.25 35.94 -24.03
C VAL A 304 21.05 36.27 -24.90
N ALA A 305 20.30 37.32 -24.59
CA ALA A 305 19.15 37.76 -25.38
C ALA A 305 19.50 37.98 -26.86
N ASN A 306 20.57 38.69 -27.19
CA ASN A 306 20.99 38.95 -28.58
C ASN A 306 21.44 37.68 -29.31
N THR A 307 21.93 36.67 -28.57
CA THR A 307 22.33 35.39 -29.15
C THR A 307 21.15 34.60 -29.65
N TYR A 308 20.09 34.54 -28.87
CA TYR A 308 18.92 33.67 -29.15
C TYR A 308 17.70 34.43 -29.72
N CYS A 309 17.67 35.75 -29.58
CA CYS A 309 16.63 36.65 -30.09
C CYS A 309 17.29 37.74 -30.94
N PRO A 310 17.94 37.39 -32.08
CA PRO A 310 18.83 38.29 -32.76
C PRO A 310 18.11 39.44 -33.44
N PRO A 311 18.79 40.63 -33.52
CA PRO A 311 18.33 41.75 -34.35
C PRO A 311 18.26 41.36 -35.85
N PRO A 312 17.41 41.99 -36.68
CA PRO A 312 16.63 43.20 -36.38
C PRO A 312 15.26 42.89 -35.75
N SER A 313 14.77 41.65 -35.82
CA SER A 313 13.42 41.32 -35.29
C SER A 313 13.37 41.36 -33.76
N GLY A 314 14.47 40.98 -33.12
CA GLY A 314 14.51 40.78 -31.67
C GLY A 314 13.54 39.70 -31.15
N ALA A 315 12.83 38.99 -32.03
CA ALA A 315 11.90 37.92 -31.66
C ALA A 315 12.66 36.68 -31.21
N CYS A 316 12.22 36.07 -30.12
CA CYS A 316 12.75 34.80 -29.63
C CYS A 316 11.96 33.62 -30.23
N PRO A 317 12.58 32.51 -30.59
CA PRO A 317 11.88 31.27 -30.79
C PRO A 317 11.24 30.79 -29.46
N VAL A 318 10.15 30.04 -29.52
CA VAL A 318 9.50 29.49 -28.33
C VAL A 318 9.33 27.99 -28.50
N PHE A 319 9.94 27.20 -27.61
CA PHE A 319 9.86 25.76 -27.56
C PHE A 319 9.13 25.33 -26.27
N ASP A 320 8.25 24.34 -26.38
CA ASP A 320 7.53 23.75 -25.22
C ASP A 320 8.28 22.50 -24.75
N HIS A 321 9.32 22.72 -23.95
CA HIS A 321 10.19 21.64 -23.47
C HIS A 321 9.47 20.62 -22.61
N GLU A 322 8.41 21.00 -21.88
CA GLU A 322 7.63 20.05 -21.08
C GLU A 322 6.93 19.03 -21.99
N ARG A 323 6.29 19.48 -23.07
CA ARG A 323 5.65 18.59 -24.05
C ARG A 323 6.64 17.82 -24.91
N GLU A 324 7.75 18.45 -25.28
CA GLU A 324 8.84 17.77 -26.02
C GLU A 324 9.40 16.60 -25.20
N LEU A 325 9.51 16.74 -23.87
CA LEU A 325 9.99 15.70 -22.97
C LEU A 325 8.92 14.65 -22.64
N ALA A 326 7.68 15.05 -22.32
CA ALA A 326 6.73 14.25 -21.55
C ALA A 326 5.34 14.08 -22.19
N ASP A 327 5.17 14.22 -23.51
CA ASP A 327 3.87 14.02 -24.19
C ASP A 327 3.81 12.74 -25.04
N ARG A 328 4.53 11.67 -24.65
CA ARG A 328 4.39 10.35 -25.31
C ARG A 328 3.09 9.70 -24.91
N LYS A 329 2.46 9.00 -25.89
CA LYS A 329 1.21 8.27 -25.73
C LYS A 329 1.36 6.83 -26.21
N ASP A 330 2.42 6.19 -25.79
CA ASP A 330 2.72 4.81 -26.19
C ASP A 330 1.67 3.84 -25.64
N LEU A 331 1.45 2.73 -26.37
CA LEU A 331 0.46 1.72 -26.00
C LEU A 331 0.84 1.03 -24.69
N SER A 332 -0.09 1.06 -23.75
CA SER A 332 -0.11 0.25 -22.54
C SER A 332 -1.07 -0.92 -22.71
N TYR A 333 -0.77 -2.08 -22.12
CA TYR A 333 -1.65 -3.23 -22.16
C TYR A 333 -1.62 -4.03 -20.85
N GLU A 334 -2.71 -4.75 -20.58
CA GLU A 334 -2.79 -5.74 -19.51
C GLU A 334 -3.62 -6.92 -20.01
N SER A 335 -2.98 -8.09 -20.10
CA SER A 335 -3.60 -9.36 -20.50
C SER A 335 -3.61 -10.28 -19.29
N ALA A 336 -4.78 -10.67 -18.82
CA ALA A 336 -4.95 -11.55 -17.67
C ALA A 336 -5.80 -12.76 -18.06
N VAL A 337 -5.42 -13.92 -17.55
CA VAL A 337 -6.20 -15.14 -17.67
C VAL A 337 -6.23 -15.84 -16.32
N ASP A 338 -7.38 -16.36 -15.93
CA ASP A 338 -7.49 -17.22 -14.77
C ASP A 338 -8.42 -18.41 -15.02
N VAL A 339 -8.18 -19.47 -14.25
CA VAL A 339 -9.03 -20.65 -14.22
C VAL A 339 -9.17 -21.14 -12.79
N GLY A 340 -10.39 -21.36 -12.36
CA GLY A 340 -10.72 -21.92 -11.06
C GLY A 340 -11.75 -23.01 -11.16
N GLY A 341 -11.62 -24.05 -10.31
CA GLY A 341 -12.56 -25.16 -10.30
C GLY A 341 -12.17 -26.21 -9.27
N GLY A 342 -12.80 -27.35 -9.34
CA GLY A 342 -12.43 -28.52 -8.55
C GLY A 342 -13.59 -29.33 -7.99
N SER A 343 -13.26 -30.25 -7.12
CA SER A 343 -14.20 -31.08 -6.38
C SER A 343 -14.37 -30.63 -4.93
N GLU A 344 -15.17 -31.33 -4.14
CA GLU A 344 -15.27 -31.09 -2.69
C GLU A 344 -13.93 -31.30 -1.96
N ASN A 345 -13.06 -32.18 -2.49
CA ASN A 345 -11.80 -32.52 -1.84
C ASN A 345 -10.60 -31.73 -2.40
N THR A 346 -10.64 -31.37 -3.70
CA THR A 346 -9.54 -30.69 -4.36
C THR A 346 -10.07 -29.48 -5.10
N ARG A 347 -9.61 -28.29 -4.74
CA ARG A 347 -9.94 -27.04 -5.43
C ARG A 347 -8.66 -26.38 -5.90
N TYR A 348 -8.71 -25.77 -7.07
CA TYR A 348 -7.55 -25.13 -7.66
C TYR A 348 -7.91 -23.79 -8.30
N TYR A 349 -6.95 -22.91 -8.29
CA TYR A 349 -6.97 -21.63 -8.98
C TYR A 349 -5.61 -21.38 -9.60
N PHE A 350 -5.58 -21.08 -10.89
CA PHE A 350 -4.37 -20.67 -11.61
C PHE A 350 -4.64 -19.35 -12.30
N SER A 351 -3.65 -18.47 -12.32
CA SER A 351 -3.73 -17.22 -13.08
C SER A 351 -2.41 -16.85 -13.71
N GLY A 352 -2.50 -16.07 -14.78
CA GLY A 352 -1.39 -15.46 -15.49
C GLY A 352 -1.69 -14.02 -15.85
N LEU A 353 -0.67 -13.15 -15.73
CA LEU A 353 -0.74 -11.74 -16.09
C LEU A 353 0.48 -11.37 -16.93
N ALA A 354 0.24 -10.60 -17.99
CA ALA A 354 1.26 -9.85 -18.73
C ALA A 354 0.80 -8.39 -18.86
N LYS A 355 1.61 -7.45 -18.36
CA LYS A 355 1.26 -6.04 -18.28
C LYS A 355 2.42 -5.16 -18.75
N LYS A 356 2.09 -4.07 -19.42
CA LYS A 356 2.98 -2.94 -19.73
C LYS A 356 2.26 -1.64 -19.46
N ASP A 357 2.81 -0.82 -18.59
CA ASP A 357 2.44 0.59 -18.42
C ASP A 357 3.51 1.45 -19.10
N ALA A 358 3.20 2.02 -20.25
CA ALA A 358 4.11 2.90 -20.97
C ALA A 358 4.21 4.25 -20.26
N GLY A 359 5.42 4.77 -20.11
CA GLY A 359 5.66 6.11 -19.56
C GLY A 359 5.40 7.21 -20.59
N ILE A 360 5.17 8.42 -20.09
CA ILE A 360 4.99 9.62 -20.92
C ILE A 360 6.32 10.28 -21.31
N ILE A 361 7.44 9.84 -20.74
CA ILE A 361 8.81 10.24 -21.09
C ILE A 361 9.49 9.10 -21.83
N GLN A 362 10.38 9.43 -22.78
CA GLN A 362 11.14 8.43 -23.53
C GLN A 362 11.93 7.50 -22.60
N ASN A 363 12.04 6.22 -22.96
CA ASN A 363 12.73 5.17 -22.20
C ASN A 363 12.20 4.96 -20.78
N THR A 364 10.95 5.37 -20.48
CA THR A 364 10.31 5.08 -19.21
C THR A 364 9.12 4.12 -19.39
N GLY A 365 8.86 3.29 -18.40
CA GLY A 365 7.78 2.31 -18.43
C GLY A 365 7.89 1.28 -17.32
N TYR A 366 6.86 0.45 -17.20
CA TYR A 366 6.80 -0.63 -16.23
C TYR A 366 6.19 -1.88 -16.89
N TRP A 367 6.87 -3.00 -16.74
CA TRP A 367 6.41 -4.31 -17.21
C TRP A 367 6.25 -5.25 -16.03
N LYS A 368 5.22 -6.07 -16.06
CA LYS A 368 4.98 -7.10 -15.04
C LYS A 368 4.47 -8.36 -15.71
N GLN A 369 5.03 -9.49 -15.31
CA GLN A 369 4.55 -10.81 -15.62
C GLN A 369 4.37 -11.57 -14.31
N SER A 370 3.25 -12.26 -14.15
CA SER A 370 3.04 -13.09 -12.96
C SER A 370 2.29 -14.36 -13.28
N VAL A 371 2.61 -15.40 -12.52
CA VAL A 371 1.91 -16.68 -12.55
C VAL A 371 1.62 -17.08 -11.11
N ARG A 372 0.36 -17.41 -10.83
CA ARG A 372 -0.10 -17.88 -9.52
C ARG A 372 -0.71 -19.27 -9.63
N ALA A 373 -0.47 -20.09 -8.60
CA ALA A 373 -1.16 -21.35 -8.40
C ALA A 373 -1.58 -21.49 -6.94
N ASN A 374 -2.87 -21.71 -6.71
CA ASN A 374 -3.45 -22.01 -5.39
C ASN A 374 -4.17 -23.34 -5.46
N ILE A 375 -3.89 -24.23 -4.51
CA ILE A 375 -4.48 -25.57 -4.44
C ILE A 375 -4.92 -25.81 -3.01
N ASP A 376 -6.20 -26.16 -2.81
CA ASP A 376 -6.76 -26.59 -1.56
C ASP A 376 -7.09 -28.08 -1.64
N GLN A 377 -6.47 -28.88 -0.80
CA GLN A 377 -6.66 -30.32 -0.76
C GLN A 377 -7.19 -30.75 0.59
N ARG A 378 -8.33 -31.41 0.60
CA ARG A 378 -8.87 -32.10 1.78
C ARG A 378 -8.36 -33.54 1.77
N LEU A 379 -7.40 -33.86 2.62
CA LEU A 379 -6.80 -35.18 2.71
C LEU A 379 -7.71 -36.18 3.45
N SER A 380 -8.49 -35.69 4.41
CA SER A 380 -9.48 -36.44 5.13
C SER A 380 -10.56 -35.51 5.72
N SER A 381 -11.56 -36.05 6.40
CA SER A 381 -12.56 -35.26 7.12
C SER A 381 -11.94 -34.33 8.20
N ARG A 382 -10.70 -34.57 8.59
CA ARG A 382 -9.99 -33.84 9.66
C ARG A 382 -8.77 -33.05 9.19
N ILE A 383 -8.23 -33.37 8.03
CA ILE A 383 -6.98 -32.79 7.54
C ILE A 383 -7.21 -32.06 6.24
N GLY A 384 -6.90 -30.78 6.24
CA GLY A 384 -6.86 -29.93 5.06
C GLY A 384 -5.48 -29.33 4.86
N VAL A 385 -5.05 -29.21 3.60
CA VAL A 385 -3.80 -28.54 3.20
C VAL A 385 -4.11 -27.55 2.09
N SER A 386 -3.63 -26.32 2.26
CA SER A 386 -3.71 -25.28 1.24
C SER A 386 -2.29 -24.89 0.82
N LEU A 387 -2.04 -24.89 -0.48
CA LEU A 387 -0.80 -24.44 -1.08
C LEU A 387 -1.09 -23.15 -1.84
N GLY A 388 -0.21 -22.19 -1.74
CA GLY A 388 -0.24 -20.97 -2.55
C GLY A 388 1.15 -20.67 -3.08
N THR A 389 1.26 -20.37 -4.39
CA THR A 389 2.52 -19.93 -5.00
C THR A 389 2.27 -18.77 -5.92
N ASN A 390 3.20 -17.84 -5.96
CA ASN A 390 3.17 -16.72 -6.88
C ASN A 390 4.60 -16.41 -7.33
N PHE A 391 4.83 -16.41 -8.63
CA PHE A 391 6.05 -15.91 -9.26
C PHE A 391 5.74 -14.61 -9.98
N VAL A 392 6.59 -13.62 -9.80
CA VAL A 392 6.44 -12.30 -10.42
C VAL A 392 7.78 -11.85 -10.95
N HIS A 393 7.81 -11.45 -12.20
CA HIS A 393 8.91 -10.71 -12.82
C HIS A 393 8.46 -9.30 -13.14
N THR A 394 9.25 -8.29 -12.74
CA THR A 394 8.96 -6.89 -13.06
C THR A 394 10.22 -6.19 -13.58
N LEU A 395 10.03 -5.34 -14.59
CA LEU A 395 11.03 -4.44 -15.10
C LEU A 395 10.49 -3.01 -15.02
N ALA A 396 11.17 -2.13 -14.29
CA ALA A 396 10.80 -0.72 -14.20
C ALA A 396 11.91 0.18 -14.76
N ARG A 397 11.51 1.15 -15.59
CA ARG A 397 12.35 2.24 -16.11
C ARG A 397 11.70 3.56 -15.71
N ARG A 398 12.26 4.22 -14.72
CA ARG A 398 11.64 5.43 -14.15
C ARG A 398 12.28 6.73 -14.59
N GLY A 399 13.44 6.65 -15.25
CA GLY A 399 14.22 7.81 -15.67
C GLY A 399 14.85 8.57 -14.48
N LEU A 400 15.46 9.71 -14.76
CA LEU A 400 16.16 10.52 -13.79
C LEU A 400 15.27 11.66 -13.30
N THR A 401 14.73 11.51 -12.09
CA THR A 401 13.76 12.42 -11.49
C THR A 401 14.04 12.64 -10.00
N ASN A 402 13.31 13.54 -9.37
CA ASN A 402 13.39 13.92 -7.96
C ASN A 402 14.61 14.81 -7.64
N ASN A 403 14.89 14.97 -6.33
CA ASN A 403 15.95 15.85 -5.87
C ASN A 403 17.32 15.52 -6.47
N ASP A 404 18.03 16.56 -6.82
CA ASP A 404 19.27 16.48 -7.58
C ASP A 404 20.13 17.72 -7.32
N ASN A 405 21.28 17.55 -6.69
CA ASN A 405 22.20 18.63 -6.38
C ASN A 405 23.17 18.93 -7.55
N ALA A 406 23.15 18.10 -8.61
CA ALA A 406 23.95 18.29 -9.81
C ALA A 406 23.16 18.96 -10.96
N PHE A 407 21.83 19.13 -10.81
CA PHE A 407 20.91 19.68 -11.81
C PHE A 407 20.92 18.91 -13.13
N VAL A 408 20.97 17.60 -13.08
CA VAL A 408 21.03 16.71 -14.25
C VAL A 408 19.73 15.94 -14.49
N SER A 409 18.84 15.85 -13.49
CA SER A 409 17.54 15.21 -13.65
C SER A 409 16.60 16.06 -14.51
N TYR A 410 15.58 15.42 -15.09
CA TYR A 410 14.75 16.01 -16.15
C TYR A 410 14.20 17.41 -15.80
N TYR A 411 13.46 17.51 -14.70
CA TYR A 411 12.81 18.77 -14.33
C TYR A 411 13.71 19.73 -13.54
N MET A 412 14.85 19.24 -13.00
CA MET A 412 15.88 20.12 -12.46
C MET A 412 16.61 20.84 -13.58
N SER A 413 17.07 20.09 -14.61
CA SER A 413 17.77 20.68 -15.76
C SER A 413 16.85 21.53 -16.64
N MET A 414 15.56 21.18 -16.72
CA MET A 414 14.57 21.96 -17.44
C MET A 414 14.36 23.35 -16.83
N GLY A 415 14.50 23.48 -15.50
CA GLY A 415 14.50 24.78 -14.83
C GLY A 415 15.54 25.77 -15.38
N PHE A 416 16.63 25.28 -15.99
CA PHE A 416 17.68 26.06 -16.61
C PHE A 416 17.67 26.02 -18.15
N ALA A 417 16.52 25.69 -18.73
CA ALA A 417 16.32 25.57 -20.17
C ALA A 417 15.18 26.52 -20.62
N PRO A 418 15.46 27.83 -20.76
CA PRO A 418 14.43 28.79 -21.18
C PRO A 418 13.85 28.47 -22.55
N SER A 419 12.62 28.91 -22.77
CA SER A 419 11.80 28.59 -23.93
C SER A 419 12.44 28.95 -25.29
N PHE A 420 13.42 29.81 -25.32
CA PHE A 420 14.10 30.21 -26.55
C PHE A 420 15.23 29.27 -26.99
N LEU A 421 15.61 28.27 -26.17
CA LEU A 421 16.65 27.31 -26.55
C LEU A 421 16.05 26.16 -27.35
N ASP A 422 16.60 25.79 -28.49
CA ASP A 422 16.26 24.55 -29.17
C ASP A 422 17.14 23.42 -28.63
N LEU A 423 16.55 22.54 -27.83
CA LEU A 423 17.22 21.40 -27.21
C LEU A 423 17.01 20.09 -27.98
N ARG A 424 16.28 20.11 -29.09
CA ARG A 424 15.98 18.96 -29.92
C ARG A 424 17.21 18.46 -30.66
N PRO A 425 17.30 17.16 -30.97
CA PRO A 425 18.40 16.66 -31.78
C PRO A 425 18.34 17.25 -33.22
N ASN A 426 19.51 17.47 -33.80
CA ASN A 426 19.60 17.84 -35.20
C ASN A 426 19.25 16.67 -36.14
N ALA A 427 19.25 16.87 -37.45
CA ALA A 427 18.91 15.86 -38.43
C ALA A 427 19.82 14.59 -38.38
N SER A 428 20.99 14.67 -37.77
CA SER A 428 21.88 13.55 -37.53
C SER A 428 21.67 12.88 -36.16
N GLY A 429 20.69 13.30 -35.40
CA GLY A 429 20.38 12.72 -34.06
C GLY A 429 21.27 13.26 -32.93
N VAL A 430 22.09 14.27 -33.18
CA VAL A 430 22.97 14.87 -32.18
C VAL A 430 22.23 15.98 -31.42
N PHE A 431 22.23 15.87 -30.10
CA PHE A 431 21.61 16.86 -29.23
C PHE A 431 22.55 18.04 -29.00
N PRO A 432 22.03 19.29 -29.05
CA PRO A 432 22.80 20.44 -28.62
C PRO A 432 23.01 20.44 -27.11
N SER A 433 24.09 21.01 -26.65
CA SER A 433 24.27 21.29 -25.22
C SER A 433 23.35 22.41 -24.76
N ASN A 434 22.86 22.36 -23.55
CA ASN A 434 22.20 23.46 -22.87
C ASN A 434 23.27 24.41 -22.31
N PRO A 435 23.44 25.60 -22.88
CA PRO A 435 24.51 26.51 -22.47
C PRO A 435 24.25 27.24 -21.15
N LEU A 436 23.00 27.17 -20.65
CA LEU A 436 22.56 27.83 -19.42
C LEU A 436 22.39 26.84 -18.26
N GLY A 437 22.58 25.56 -18.53
CA GLY A 437 22.43 24.48 -17.55
C GLY A 437 23.47 23.39 -17.67
N THR A 438 23.47 22.47 -16.74
CA THR A 438 24.43 21.34 -16.70
C THR A 438 24.04 20.18 -17.60
N SER A 439 22.81 20.15 -18.09
CA SER A 439 22.23 19.04 -18.84
C SER A 439 21.16 19.49 -19.84
N ASN A 440 21.07 18.78 -20.96
CA ASN A 440 19.93 18.80 -21.87
C ASN A 440 18.94 17.67 -21.46
N PRO A 441 17.75 17.98 -20.93
CA PRO A 441 16.81 16.96 -20.46
C PRO A 441 16.34 16.00 -21.56
N LEU A 442 16.23 16.45 -22.81
CA LEU A 442 15.85 15.59 -23.94
C LEU A 442 16.98 14.59 -24.29
N GLN A 443 18.24 15.05 -24.24
CA GLN A 443 19.41 14.19 -24.41
C GLN A 443 19.44 13.13 -23.29
N THR A 444 19.27 13.54 -22.03
CA THR A 444 19.29 12.65 -20.88
C THR A 444 18.20 11.58 -21.01
N ALA A 445 16.98 11.96 -21.36
CA ALA A 445 15.87 11.00 -21.56
C ALA A 445 16.11 10.02 -22.70
N SER A 446 16.84 10.45 -23.75
CA SER A 446 17.15 9.63 -24.92
C SER A 446 18.31 8.66 -24.68
N LEU A 447 19.39 9.11 -24.05
CA LEU A 447 20.66 8.37 -23.94
C LEU A 447 20.79 7.56 -22.65
N MET A 448 20.06 7.87 -21.59
CA MET A 448 20.07 7.11 -20.34
C MET A 448 19.34 5.77 -20.51
N ASN A 449 20.01 4.79 -21.11
CA ASN A 449 19.51 3.45 -21.38
C ASN A 449 20.68 2.43 -21.39
N PRO A 450 20.67 1.40 -20.49
CA PRO A 450 19.59 1.02 -19.59
C PRO A 450 19.44 1.94 -18.36
N SER A 451 18.20 2.00 -17.84
CA SER A 451 17.84 2.56 -16.54
C SER A 451 16.90 1.57 -15.84
N ASP A 452 17.36 0.32 -15.74
CA ASP A 452 16.54 -0.84 -15.44
C ASP A 452 16.56 -1.15 -13.95
N GLU A 453 15.37 -1.40 -13.39
CA GLU A 453 15.17 -2.11 -12.14
C GLU A 453 14.43 -3.40 -12.49
N ASP A 454 15.14 -4.50 -12.46
CA ASP A 454 14.67 -5.85 -12.78
C ASP A 454 14.48 -6.65 -11.49
N VAL A 455 13.31 -7.26 -11.30
CA VAL A 455 12.98 -7.98 -10.06
C VAL A 455 12.31 -9.30 -10.38
N ASP A 456 12.90 -10.37 -9.88
CA ASP A 456 12.29 -11.68 -9.78
C ASP A 456 11.86 -11.98 -8.36
N ARG A 457 10.59 -12.29 -8.14
CA ARG A 457 10.03 -12.57 -6.82
C ARG A 457 9.24 -13.86 -6.80
N PHE A 458 9.49 -14.67 -5.79
CA PHE A 458 8.73 -15.87 -5.48
C PHE A 458 8.11 -15.76 -4.09
N VAL A 459 6.80 -15.98 -4.00
CA VAL A 459 6.06 -16.09 -2.75
C VAL A 459 5.43 -17.47 -2.68
N GLY A 460 5.74 -18.23 -1.65
CA GLY A 460 5.17 -19.55 -1.40
C GLY A 460 4.53 -19.64 -0.03
N SER A 461 3.35 -20.25 0.07
CA SER A 461 2.65 -20.49 1.33
C SER A 461 2.13 -21.91 1.45
N VAL A 462 2.17 -22.46 2.64
CA VAL A 462 1.56 -23.74 3.02
C VAL A 462 0.73 -23.50 4.27
N LYS A 463 -0.54 -23.83 4.23
CA LYS A 463 -1.41 -23.86 5.41
C LYS A 463 -1.91 -25.28 5.61
N ALA A 464 -1.69 -25.82 6.80
CA ALA A 464 -2.20 -27.12 7.22
C ALA A 464 -3.22 -26.91 8.34
N THR A 465 -4.36 -27.54 8.22
CA THR A 465 -5.41 -27.56 9.26
C THR A 465 -5.65 -28.97 9.72
N PHE A 466 -5.73 -29.18 11.03
CA PHE A 466 -6.02 -30.48 11.62
C PHE A 466 -7.10 -30.31 12.71
N ASP A 467 -8.29 -30.85 12.45
CA ASP A 467 -9.38 -30.93 13.42
C ASP A 467 -9.09 -32.06 14.41
N ILE A 468 -8.52 -31.73 15.57
CA ILE A 468 -8.14 -32.67 16.63
C ILE A 468 -9.38 -33.21 17.30
N LEU A 469 -10.32 -32.30 17.60
CA LEU A 469 -11.61 -32.63 18.24
C LEU A 469 -12.74 -31.98 17.44
N THR A 470 -13.70 -32.79 17.03
CA THR A 470 -14.88 -32.36 16.27
C THR A 470 -16.13 -32.82 16.98
N GLY A 471 -16.65 -32.01 17.89
CA GLY A 471 -17.90 -32.27 18.60
C GLY A 471 -18.79 -31.04 18.59
N ASP A 472 -20.09 -31.20 18.82
CA ASP A 472 -21.08 -30.12 18.81
C ASP A 472 -20.81 -29.08 19.90
N ARG A 473 -20.21 -29.46 20.99
CA ARG A 473 -19.89 -28.58 22.13
C ARG A 473 -18.43 -28.17 22.18
N HIS A 474 -17.53 -28.98 21.66
CA HIS A 474 -16.10 -28.81 21.76
C HIS A 474 -15.46 -29.00 20.39
N ARG A 475 -14.73 -28.04 19.93
CA ARG A 475 -13.91 -28.12 18.72
C ARG A 475 -12.49 -27.72 19.07
N LEU A 476 -11.52 -28.54 18.71
CA LEU A 476 -10.11 -28.20 18.83
C LEU A 476 -9.45 -28.36 17.46
N GLN A 477 -8.88 -27.28 16.94
CA GLN A 477 -8.22 -27.26 15.64
C GLN A 477 -6.78 -26.78 15.79
N PHE A 478 -5.86 -27.45 15.14
CA PHE A 478 -4.51 -26.98 14.89
C PHE A 478 -4.46 -26.33 13.51
N ILE A 479 -3.82 -25.15 13.42
CA ILE A 479 -3.58 -24.41 12.17
C ILE A 479 -2.11 -24.06 12.10
N GLY A 480 -1.37 -24.72 11.20
CA GLY A 480 0.01 -24.37 10.86
C GLY A 480 0.06 -23.56 9.57
N VAL A 481 0.81 -22.46 9.55
CA VAL A 481 1.08 -21.68 8.34
C VAL A 481 2.59 -21.52 8.23
N GLY A 482 3.14 -21.83 7.07
CA GLY A 482 4.54 -21.56 6.72
C GLY A 482 4.62 -20.83 5.40
N GLY A 483 5.56 -19.91 5.28
CA GLY A 483 5.72 -19.18 4.04
C GLY A 483 7.15 -18.69 3.82
N ILE A 484 7.41 -18.42 2.56
CA ILE A 484 8.65 -17.81 2.10
C ILE A 484 8.31 -16.72 1.10
N ASP A 485 8.96 -15.59 1.27
CA ASP A 485 8.96 -14.48 0.33
C ASP A 485 10.41 -14.17 -0.03
N ARG A 486 10.77 -14.43 -1.25
CA ARG A 486 12.13 -14.20 -1.76
C ARG A 486 12.08 -13.37 -3.02
N PHE A 487 12.91 -12.33 -3.08
CA PHE A 487 13.15 -11.62 -4.33
C PHE A 487 14.64 -11.38 -4.57
N SER A 488 14.99 -11.33 -5.85
CA SER A 488 16.26 -10.82 -6.35
C SER A 488 15.96 -9.57 -7.17
N GLN A 489 16.69 -8.50 -6.91
CA GLN A 489 16.57 -7.23 -7.64
C GLN A 489 17.93 -6.85 -8.20
N GLN A 490 17.94 -6.52 -9.50
CA GLN A 490 19.09 -5.93 -10.16
C GLN A 490 18.73 -4.54 -10.66
N ASN A 491 19.53 -3.54 -10.28
CA ASN A 491 19.46 -2.20 -10.86
C ASN A 491 20.66 -2.02 -11.76
N ALA A 492 20.42 -1.70 -13.04
CA ALA A 492 21.44 -1.39 -14.02
C ALA A 492 21.21 0.02 -14.58
N LEU A 493 22.10 0.96 -14.25
CA LEU A 493 22.02 2.33 -14.71
C LEU A 493 23.26 2.67 -15.53
N LEU A 494 23.04 3.23 -16.71
CA LEU A 494 24.11 3.71 -17.59
C LEU A 494 23.94 5.20 -17.83
N PHE A 495 24.99 5.95 -17.57
CA PHE A 495 25.14 7.34 -17.94
C PHE A 495 26.31 7.44 -18.93
N PRO A 496 26.02 7.43 -20.24
CA PRO A 496 27.06 7.45 -21.27
C PRO A 496 27.91 8.72 -21.21
N PRO A 497 29.19 8.65 -21.59
CA PRO A 497 30.07 9.82 -21.58
C PRO A 497 29.63 10.93 -22.56
N GLU A 498 28.73 10.65 -23.49
CA GLU A 498 28.12 11.61 -24.42
C GLU A 498 27.11 12.53 -23.75
N LEU A 499 26.62 12.20 -22.56
CA LEU A 499 25.72 13.08 -21.78
C LEU A 499 26.47 14.37 -21.44
N GLN A 500 25.80 15.52 -21.59
CA GLN A 500 26.40 16.83 -21.39
C GLN A 500 27.10 16.93 -20.02
N PHE A 501 26.46 16.46 -18.95
CA PHE A 501 27.03 16.52 -17.61
C PHE A 501 28.18 15.52 -17.37
N GLU A 502 28.24 14.44 -18.14
CA GLU A 502 29.39 13.52 -18.08
C GLU A 502 30.61 14.09 -18.83
N GLN A 503 30.41 14.87 -19.90
CA GLN A 503 31.51 15.51 -20.65
C GLN A 503 32.29 16.51 -19.81
N ILE A 504 31.66 17.15 -18.80
CA ILE A 504 32.33 18.06 -17.88
C ILE A 504 32.93 17.37 -16.65
N SER A 505 32.66 16.06 -16.49
CA SER A 505 33.19 15.25 -15.40
C SER A 505 34.69 14.95 -15.64
N SER A 506 35.46 14.88 -14.55
CA SER A 506 36.86 14.41 -14.61
C SER A 506 36.97 12.90 -14.91
N LEU A 507 35.88 12.15 -14.75
CA LEU A 507 35.76 10.72 -14.97
C LEU A 507 34.49 10.42 -15.76
N PRO A 508 34.41 10.77 -17.05
CA PRO A 508 33.20 10.74 -17.86
C PRO A 508 32.66 9.33 -18.07
N GLY A 509 31.35 9.22 -17.98
CA GLY A 509 30.62 7.97 -18.11
C GLY A 509 30.54 7.17 -16.82
N VAL A 510 29.32 6.80 -16.42
CA VAL A 510 29.06 6.02 -15.23
C VAL A 510 28.26 4.78 -15.59
N SER A 511 28.73 3.60 -15.16
CA SER A 511 27.97 2.35 -15.15
C SER A 511 27.77 1.90 -13.72
N LEU A 512 26.51 1.64 -13.35
CA LEU A 512 26.12 1.23 -12.01
C LEU A 512 25.38 -0.09 -12.09
N LEU A 513 25.79 -1.02 -11.24
CA LEU A 513 25.11 -2.29 -11.03
C LEU A 513 24.86 -2.49 -9.53
N THR A 514 23.58 -2.68 -9.17
CA THR A 514 23.21 -3.07 -7.81
C THR A 514 22.50 -4.41 -7.86
N ASN A 515 22.96 -5.36 -7.06
CA ASN A 515 22.28 -6.62 -6.85
C ASN A 515 21.78 -6.66 -5.41
N ALA A 516 20.53 -6.99 -5.21
CA ALA A 516 19.92 -7.17 -3.91
C ALA A 516 19.17 -8.50 -3.85
N ASP A 517 19.47 -9.30 -2.82
CA ASP A 517 18.75 -10.53 -2.51
C ASP A 517 18.04 -10.36 -1.18
N ASN A 518 16.75 -10.66 -1.15
CA ASN A 518 15.93 -10.67 0.05
C ASN A 518 15.30 -12.03 0.25
N ARG A 519 15.32 -12.50 1.50
CA ARG A 519 14.62 -13.70 1.93
C ARG A 519 13.90 -13.43 3.24
N ASN A 520 12.58 -13.56 3.23
CA ASN A 520 11.75 -13.58 4.42
C ASN A 520 11.09 -14.96 4.56
N ALA A 521 11.49 -15.75 5.53
CA ALA A 521 10.88 -17.03 5.87
C ALA A 521 10.15 -16.91 7.20
N ASN A 522 8.87 -17.25 7.23
CA ASN A 522 8.06 -17.16 8.43
C ASN A 522 7.15 -18.38 8.59
N TRP A 523 6.85 -18.72 9.84
CA TRP A 523 5.86 -19.74 10.17
C TRP A 523 5.11 -19.39 11.44
N SER A 524 3.90 -19.90 11.56
CA SER A 524 3.10 -19.87 12.78
C SER A 524 2.44 -21.22 13.04
N ALA A 525 2.26 -21.54 14.31
CA ALA A 525 1.53 -22.73 14.78
C ALA A 525 0.49 -22.26 15.79
N ASN A 526 -0.78 -22.56 15.52
CA ASN A 526 -1.90 -22.03 16.27
C ASN A 526 -2.82 -23.16 16.71
N LEU A 527 -3.31 -23.10 17.96
CA LEU A 527 -4.36 -23.94 18.49
C LEU A 527 -5.61 -23.07 18.69
N VAL A 528 -6.72 -23.51 18.17
CA VAL A 528 -8.03 -22.84 18.32
C VAL A 528 -9.01 -23.81 18.95
N TYR A 529 -9.49 -23.45 20.13
CA TYR A 529 -10.48 -24.23 20.88
C TYR A 529 -11.80 -23.47 20.94
N GLY A 530 -12.83 -24.05 20.35
CA GLY A 530 -14.19 -23.54 20.38
C GLY A 530 -15.02 -24.32 21.42
N TYR A 531 -15.74 -23.60 22.26
CA TYR A 531 -16.67 -24.15 23.24
C TYR A 531 -18.06 -23.53 23.10
N ARG A 532 -19.07 -24.38 23.01
CA ARG A 532 -20.50 -24.01 23.04
C ARG A 532 -21.23 -24.84 24.07
N PRO A 533 -21.73 -24.27 25.17
CA PRO A 533 -22.52 -25.01 26.17
C PRO A 533 -23.85 -25.53 25.57
N ALA A 534 -24.42 -26.56 26.19
CA ALA A 534 -25.70 -27.13 25.73
C ALA A 534 -26.86 -26.14 25.74
N SER A 535 -26.82 -25.14 26.62
CA SER A 535 -27.79 -24.06 26.69
C SER A 535 -27.73 -23.10 25.49
N GLY A 536 -26.68 -23.14 24.70
CA GLY A 536 -26.44 -22.17 23.62
C GLY A 536 -26.22 -20.72 24.09
N ALA A 537 -26.03 -20.51 25.42
CA ALA A 537 -25.97 -19.18 26.02
C ALA A 537 -24.79 -18.32 25.50
N PHE A 538 -23.69 -18.96 25.08
CA PHE A 538 -22.52 -18.27 24.50
C PHE A 538 -21.74 -19.22 23.60
N VAL A 539 -20.82 -18.61 22.82
CA VAL A 539 -19.75 -19.31 22.10
C VAL A 539 -18.43 -18.69 22.56
N ALA A 540 -17.54 -19.53 23.08
CA ALA A 540 -16.21 -19.11 23.48
C ALA A 540 -15.18 -19.68 22.48
N THR A 541 -14.20 -18.87 22.09
CA THR A 541 -13.09 -19.26 21.22
C THR A 541 -11.79 -18.85 21.87
N THR A 542 -11.05 -19.84 22.37
CA THR A 542 -9.69 -19.65 22.89
C THR A 542 -8.69 -19.93 21.79
N SER A 543 -7.77 -19.03 21.54
CA SER A 543 -6.68 -19.23 20.59
C SER A 543 -5.32 -18.96 21.24
N ALA A 544 -4.33 -19.78 20.93
CA ALA A 544 -2.95 -19.59 21.33
C ALA A 544 -2.03 -19.99 20.18
N GLY A 545 -0.93 -19.29 20.04
CA GLY A 545 -0.01 -19.57 18.93
C GLY A 545 1.42 -19.08 19.14
N LEU A 546 2.28 -19.63 18.31
CA LEU A 546 3.69 -19.30 18.19
C LEU A 546 3.98 -18.79 16.79
N GLN A 547 4.89 -17.85 16.66
CA GLN A 547 5.34 -17.29 15.39
C GLN A 547 6.84 -17.12 15.37
N TYR A 548 7.42 -17.39 14.21
CA TYR A 548 8.84 -17.15 13.94
C TYR A 548 9.01 -16.53 12.56
N GLU A 549 10.00 -15.64 12.45
CA GLU A 549 10.39 -15.01 11.19
C GLU A 549 11.89 -14.85 11.12
N ASP A 550 12.50 -15.17 9.98
CA ASP A 550 13.92 -14.97 9.65
C ASP A 550 14.01 -14.15 8.36
N ARG A 551 14.46 -12.93 8.49
CA ARG A 551 14.64 -11.97 7.38
C ARG A 551 16.11 -11.78 7.09
N GLU A 552 16.46 -11.84 5.83
CA GLU A 552 17.82 -11.63 5.34
C GLU A 552 17.79 -10.75 4.11
N LEU A 553 18.59 -9.69 4.08
CA LEU A 553 18.76 -8.77 2.97
C LEU A 553 20.24 -8.57 2.71
N GLY A 554 20.68 -8.86 1.49
CA GLY A 554 22.01 -8.59 0.98
C GLY A 554 21.93 -7.56 -0.15
N ILE A 555 22.77 -6.54 -0.13
CA ILE A 555 22.87 -5.53 -1.19
C ILE A 555 24.33 -5.40 -1.56
N SER A 556 24.64 -5.50 -2.84
CA SER A 556 25.97 -5.24 -3.39
C SER A 556 25.83 -4.19 -4.50
N ARG A 557 26.52 -3.04 -4.34
CA ARG A 557 26.55 -1.95 -5.31
C ARG A 557 27.94 -1.81 -5.89
N ILE A 558 28.01 -1.78 -7.21
CA ILE A 558 29.24 -1.54 -7.98
C ILE A 558 29.02 -0.27 -8.81
N VAL A 559 29.93 0.67 -8.70
CA VAL A 559 29.94 1.91 -9.49
C VAL A 559 31.24 1.98 -10.24
N SER A 560 31.18 2.07 -11.56
CA SER A 560 32.32 2.24 -12.46
C SER A 560 32.24 3.61 -13.12
N ARG A 561 33.35 4.35 -13.12
CA ARG A 561 33.46 5.70 -13.70
C ARG A 561 34.58 5.75 -14.72
N ASN A 562 34.56 6.75 -15.59
CA ASN A 562 35.47 6.95 -16.69
C ASN A 562 35.45 5.73 -17.63
N LEU A 563 34.29 5.53 -18.25
CA LEU A 563 34.07 4.41 -19.14
C LEU A 563 34.85 4.53 -20.43
N VAL A 564 35.42 3.42 -20.86
CA VAL A 564 36.03 3.33 -22.20
C VAL A 564 34.91 3.35 -23.25
N ALA A 565 35.02 4.14 -24.27
CA ALA A 565 34.01 4.41 -25.29
C ALA A 565 33.22 3.14 -25.72
N GLY A 566 31.90 3.24 -25.65
CA GLY A 566 30.98 2.18 -26.04
C GLY A 566 30.85 0.99 -25.09
N GLN A 567 31.62 0.94 -23.99
CA GLN A 567 31.53 -0.15 -23.01
C GLN A 567 30.54 0.19 -21.91
N GLN A 568 29.71 -0.80 -21.55
CA GLN A 568 28.65 -0.64 -20.53
C GLN A 568 28.93 -1.44 -19.25
N ASN A 569 29.85 -2.39 -19.32
CA ASN A 569 30.15 -3.26 -18.22
C ASN A 569 30.84 -2.50 -17.06
N VAL A 570 30.50 -2.82 -15.83
CA VAL A 570 31.06 -2.18 -14.62
C VAL A 570 32.57 -2.41 -14.43
N ASN A 571 33.17 -3.32 -15.16
CA ASN A 571 34.64 -3.50 -15.20
C ASN A 571 35.34 -2.68 -16.31
N ALA A 572 34.59 -1.92 -17.10
CA ALA A 572 35.11 -1.17 -18.24
C ALA A 572 35.56 0.27 -17.92
N GLY A 573 35.35 0.72 -16.68
CA GLY A 573 35.84 2.03 -16.24
C GLY A 573 37.17 1.97 -15.53
N THR A 574 37.88 3.11 -15.45
CA THR A 574 39.17 3.19 -14.78
C THR A 574 39.08 3.36 -13.28
N SER A 575 37.90 3.71 -12.75
CA SER A 575 37.61 3.84 -11.30
C SER A 575 36.39 2.99 -10.94
N VAL A 576 36.62 1.97 -10.12
CA VAL A 576 35.55 1.07 -9.66
C VAL A 576 35.44 1.10 -8.15
N SER A 577 34.22 1.33 -7.62
CA SER A 577 33.94 1.25 -6.20
C SER A 577 32.88 0.18 -5.95
N VAL A 578 33.04 -0.56 -4.83
CA VAL A 578 32.14 -1.62 -4.42
C VAL A 578 31.71 -1.38 -2.98
N VAL A 579 30.40 -1.44 -2.73
CA VAL A 579 29.81 -1.39 -1.40
C VAL A 579 28.93 -2.60 -1.19
N GLN A 580 29.11 -3.31 -0.08
CA GLN A 580 28.28 -4.45 0.29
C GLN A 580 27.65 -4.24 1.67
N ARG A 581 26.38 -4.55 1.80
CA ARG A 581 25.61 -4.51 3.05
C ARG A 581 24.86 -5.83 3.21
N ARG A 582 24.87 -6.36 4.44
CA ARG A 582 24.10 -7.56 4.81
C ARG A 582 23.36 -7.30 6.10
N GLU A 583 22.08 -7.66 6.11
CA GLU A 583 21.19 -7.52 7.25
C GLU A 583 20.52 -8.85 7.52
N ARG A 584 20.42 -9.21 8.80
CA ARG A 584 19.63 -10.36 9.21
C ARG A 584 18.90 -10.05 10.50
N ALA A 585 17.60 -10.30 10.50
CA ALA A 585 16.76 -10.14 11.68
C ALA A 585 15.94 -11.39 11.93
N LYS A 586 15.85 -11.80 13.21
CA LYS A 586 15.05 -12.93 13.66
C LYS A 586 14.07 -12.46 14.71
N ASP A 587 12.80 -12.81 14.52
CA ASP A 587 11.70 -12.41 15.39
C ASP A 587 10.98 -13.64 15.90
N TYR A 588 10.64 -13.63 17.18
CA TYR A 588 9.88 -14.67 17.87
C TYR A 588 8.67 -14.03 18.54
N GLY A 589 7.52 -14.64 18.38
CA GLY A 589 6.29 -14.21 19.01
C GLY A 589 5.46 -15.35 19.56
N PHE A 590 4.71 -15.08 20.61
CA PHE A 590 3.65 -15.98 21.08
C PHE A 590 2.44 -15.13 21.49
N TYR A 591 1.25 -15.72 21.40
CA TYR A 591 0.03 -15.04 21.81
C TYR A 591 -0.97 -15.98 22.43
N ALA A 592 -1.86 -15.42 23.26
CA ALA A 592 -3.08 -16.07 23.73
C ALA A 592 -4.23 -15.06 23.65
N GLN A 593 -5.40 -15.52 23.23
CA GLN A 593 -6.59 -14.71 23.05
C GLN A 593 -7.85 -15.51 23.39
N GLU A 594 -8.80 -14.85 24.03
CA GLU A 594 -10.14 -15.34 24.28
C GLU A 594 -11.17 -14.45 23.60
N GLU A 595 -12.14 -15.05 22.91
CA GLU A 595 -13.27 -14.40 22.26
C GLU A 595 -14.55 -15.04 22.75
N VAL A 596 -15.52 -14.24 23.20
CA VAL A 596 -16.81 -14.72 23.70
C VAL A 596 -17.94 -13.98 22.98
N LEU A 597 -18.79 -14.74 22.32
CA LEU A 597 -20.03 -14.23 21.72
C LEU A 597 -21.23 -14.74 22.56
N THR A 598 -22.02 -13.81 23.07
CA THR A 598 -23.11 -14.11 24.03
C THR A 598 -24.34 -13.22 23.80
N LEU A 599 -25.36 -13.35 24.65
CA LEU A 599 -26.63 -12.60 24.57
C LEU A 599 -27.29 -12.75 23.18
N GLN A 600 -27.38 -13.99 22.67
CA GLN A 600 -27.95 -14.29 21.35
C GLN A 600 -27.17 -13.56 20.22
N ASP A 601 -25.85 -13.70 20.24
CA ASP A 601 -24.92 -13.12 19.30
C ASP A 601 -24.93 -11.57 19.28
N ARG A 602 -25.36 -10.93 20.36
CA ARG A 602 -25.42 -9.45 20.46
C ARG A 602 -24.19 -8.86 21.13
N LEU A 603 -23.62 -9.55 22.12
CA LEU A 603 -22.44 -9.08 22.83
C LEU A 603 -21.23 -9.92 22.42
N PHE A 604 -20.24 -9.29 21.84
CA PHE A 604 -18.94 -9.86 21.58
C PHE A 604 -17.90 -9.23 22.50
N LEU A 605 -17.10 -10.06 23.14
CA LEU A 605 -15.97 -9.66 24.00
C LEU A 605 -14.71 -10.35 23.51
N ALA A 606 -13.60 -9.63 23.47
CA ALA A 606 -12.29 -10.20 23.16
C ALA A 606 -11.24 -9.64 24.10
N ALA A 607 -10.34 -10.49 24.57
CA ALA A 607 -9.16 -10.11 25.32
C ALA A 607 -7.98 -10.99 24.89
N GLY A 608 -6.78 -10.43 24.87
CA GLY A 608 -5.61 -11.18 24.46
C GLY A 608 -4.31 -10.47 24.85
N VAL A 609 -3.24 -11.23 24.78
CA VAL A 609 -1.89 -10.73 24.99
C VAL A 609 -0.94 -11.40 23.99
N ARG A 610 0.01 -10.65 23.51
CA ARG A 610 1.12 -11.13 22.70
C ARG A 610 2.45 -10.72 23.30
N GLY A 611 3.44 -11.61 23.26
CA GLY A 611 4.82 -11.33 23.62
C GLY A 611 5.72 -11.52 22.42
N ASP A 612 6.57 -10.53 22.11
CA ASP A 612 7.54 -10.56 21.00
C ASP A 612 8.94 -10.24 21.49
N ARG A 613 9.95 -10.87 20.85
CA ARG A 613 11.34 -10.47 20.90
C ARG A 613 11.94 -10.42 19.50
N SER A 614 12.93 -9.58 19.32
CA SER A 614 13.61 -9.39 18.03
C SER A 614 15.11 -9.28 18.21
N SER A 615 15.84 -9.80 17.24
CA SER A 615 17.29 -9.58 17.17
C SER A 615 17.67 -8.11 16.85
N ASN A 616 16.73 -7.26 16.46
CA ASN A 616 16.96 -5.83 16.25
C ASN A 616 16.96 -5.04 17.57
N ASN A 617 16.38 -5.57 18.64
CA ASN A 617 16.39 -4.94 19.94
C ASN A 617 17.78 -4.94 20.55
N GLY A 618 18.07 -3.99 21.43
CA GLY A 618 19.30 -3.97 22.22
C GLY A 618 19.44 -5.25 23.02
N ASP A 619 18.48 -5.55 23.88
CA ASP A 619 18.35 -6.84 24.56
C ASP A 619 17.55 -7.81 23.68
N VAL A 620 18.23 -8.77 23.08
CA VAL A 620 17.67 -9.74 22.13
C VAL A 620 16.81 -10.82 22.78
N ASP A 621 16.95 -11.01 24.09
CA ASP A 621 16.25 -12.03 24.85
C ASP A 621 15.01 -11.49 25.58
N LYS A 622 14.88 -10.17 25.68
CA LYS A 622 13.76 -9.50 26.32
C LYS A 622 12.49 -9.59 25.48
N TYR A 623 11.41 -10.08 26.11
CA TYR A 623 10.06 -10.06 25.52
C TYR A 623 9.34 -8.77 25.86
N PHE A 624 8.68 -8.20 24.86
CA PHE A 624 7.80 -7.04 24.98
C PHE A 624 6.34 -7.51 24.81
N PHE A 625 5.48 -7.09 25.76
CA PHE A 625 4.10 -7.57 25.80
C PHE A 625 3.11 -6.51 25.29
N TYR A 626 2.14 -6.96 24.52
CA TYR A 626 1.12 -6.15 23.84
C TYR A 626 -0.27 -6.71 24.17
N PRO A 627 -0.91 -6.22 25.25
CA PRO A 627 -2.27 -6.61 25.62
C PRO A 627 -3.29 -5.92 24.74
N LYS A 628 -4.48 -6.54 24.59
CA LYS A 628 -5.66 -5.96 23.95
C LYS A 628 -6.92 -6.38 24.65
N ALA A 629 -7.96 -5.53 24.55
CA ALA A 629 -9.31 -5.83 24.95
C ALA A 629 -10.30 -5.10 24.03
N ALA A 630 -11.39 -5.74 23.68
CA ALA A 630 -12.39 -5.13 22.80
C ALA A 630 -13.78 -5.68 23.10
N ALA A 631 -14.79 -4.86 22.87
CA ALA A 631 -16.18 -5.24 23.03
C ALA A 631 -17.05 -4.61 21.95
N SER A 632 -18.07 -5.34 21.51
CA SER A 632 -19.14 -4.76 20.69
C SER A 632 -20.50 -5.26 21.17
N TYR A 633 -21.48 -4.36 21.15
CA TYR A 633 -22.84 -4.67 21.54
C TYR A 633 -23.83 -4.23 20.45
N ARG A 634 -24.64 -5.18 19.99
CA ARG A 634 -25.71 -4.92 19.03
C ARG A 634 -27.01 -4.70 19.79
N LEU A 635 -27.56 -3.52 19.62
CA LEU A 635 -28.84 -3.18 20.20
C LEU A 635 -29.94 -4.08 19.64
N PRO A 636 -30.96 -4.46 20.46
CA PRO A 636 -32.12 -5.15 19.93
C PRO A 636 -32.74 -4.37 18.78
N ALA A 637 -33.10 -5.03 17.70
CA ALA A 637 -33.83 -4.40 16.61
C ALA A 637 -35.12 -3.79 17.13
N GLY A 638 -35.23 -2.45 17.09
CA GLY A 638 -36.43 -1.73 17.49
C GLY A 638 -37.33 -1.48 16.28
N ALA A 639 -38.61 -1.20 16.55
CA ALA A 639 -39.53 -0.67 15.55
C ALA A 639 -39.14 0.78 15.25
N GLY A 640 -38.50 1.04 14.12
CA GLY A 640 -38.07 2.38 13.72
C GLY A 640 -37.17 2.35 12.47
N PRO A 641 -36.62 3.51 12.06
CA PRO A 641 -35.77 3.61 10.89
C PRO A 641 -34.40 2.90 11.07
N PHE A 642 -34.06 2.50 12.31
CA PHE A 642 -32.81 1.79 12.62
C PHE A 642 -33.02 0.28 12.50
N GLY A 643 -32.35 -0.37 11.55
CA GLY A 643 -32.40 -1.81 11.38
C GLY A 643 -31.48 -2.55 12.36
N ASP A 644 -30.23 -2.18 12.43
CA ASP A 644 -29.21 -2.77 13.32
C ASP A 644 -28.28 -1.63 13.78
N VAL A 645 -28.01 -1.52 15.07
CA VAL A 645 -27.09 -0.54 15.65
C VAL A 645 -26.09 -1.29 16.52
N LYS A 646 -24.81 -1.14 16.20
CA LYS A 646 -23.70 -1.72 16.94
C LYS A 646 -22.88 -0.61 17.60
N LEU A 647 -22.70 -0.72 18.90
CA LEU A 647 -21.73 0.05 19.66
C LEU A 647 -20.46 -0.76 19.82
N ARG A 648 -19.31 -0.15 19.65
CA ARG A 648 -18.03 -0.82 19.78
C ARG A 648 -17.00 0.04 20.49
N VAL A 649 -16.15 -0.63 21.27
CA VAL A 649 -14.98 -0.05 21.93
C VAL A 649 -13.85 -1.05 21.86
N ALA A 650 -12.65 -0.55 21.62
CA ALA A 650 -11.46 -1.37 21.62
C ALA A 650 -10.26 -0.58 22.17
N TRP A 651 -9.43 -1.31 22.89
CA TRP A 651 -8.16 -0.82 23.43
C TRP A 651 -7.07 -1.86 23.15
N GLY A 652 -5.87 -1.40 22.82
CA GLY A 652 -4.78 -2.32 22.61
C GLY A 652 -3.43 -1.64 22.50
N GLN A 653 -2.40 -2.46 22.61
CA GLN A 653 -1.02 -2.07 22.40
C GLN A 653 -0.41 -2.83 21.23
N SER A 654 0.52 -2.18 20.55
CA SER A 654 1.39 -2.75 19.51
C SER A 654 2.77 -2.09 19.58
N GLY A 655 3.75 -2.66 18.90
CA GLY A 655 5.10 -2.12 18.88
C GLY A 655 5.57 -1.74 17.49
N ASN A 656 6.65 -0.95 17.43
CA ASN A 656 7.42 -0.69 16.23
C ASN A 656 8.88 -0.99 16.52
N GLN A 657 9.44 -2.00 15.85
CA GLN A 657 10.81 -2.48 16.11
C GLN A 657 11.84 -1.43 15.67
N PRO A 658 13.01 -1.38 16.35
CA PRO A 658 14.17 -0.66 15.83
C PRO A 658 14.58 -1.17 14.45
N ILE A 659 15.05 -0.25 13.62
CA ILE A 659 15.62 -0.60 12.32
C ILE A 659 16.95 -1.33 12.55
N TYR A 660 17.27 -2.27 11.66
CA TYR A 660 18.56 -2.96 11.72
C TYR A 660 19.73 -1.96 11.75
N GLY A 661 20.65 -2.17 12.65
CA GLY A 661 21.82 -1.31 12.84
C GLY A 661 21.70 -0.28 13.98
N MET A 662 20.48 0.10 14.40
CA MET A 662 20.29 1.12 15.44
C MET A 662 20.91 0.78 16.80
N LYS A 663 21.22 -0.49 17.05
CA LYS A 663 21.91 -0.93 18.29
C LYS A 663 23.44 -1.00 18.19
N PHE A 664 23.99 -0.93 16.99
CA PHE A 664 25.42 -1.19 16.78
C PHE A 664 26.24 0.09 16.79
N VAL A 665 27.43 -0.03 17.35
CA VAL A 665 28.51 0.93 17.11
C VAL A 665 29.33 0.35 15.96
N SER A 666 29.15 0.87 14.76
CA SER A 666 29.90 0.43 13.58
C SER A 666 31.10 1.33 13.32
N ILE A 667 32.10 0.79 12.67
CA ILE A 667 33.25 1.53 12.15
C ILE A 667 33.23 1.32 10.65
N ASP A 668 33.33 2.41 9.89
CA ASP A 668 33.39 2.35 8.44
C ASP A 668 34.84 2.17 8.00
N ALA A 669 35.11 1.06 7.34
CA ALA A 669 36.45 0.69 6.85
C ALA A 669 36.66 1.07 5.37
N THR A 670 35.72 1.78 4.75
CA THR A 670 35.74 2.06 3.30
C THR A 670 36.46 3.36 2.93
N GLN A 671 37.02 4.08 3.89
CA GLN A 671 37.66 5.35 3.64
C GLN A 671 39.13 5.19 3.27
N ASN A 672 39.52 5.92 2.22
CA ASN A 672 40.91 6.04 1.83
C ASN A 672 41.49 7.34 2.42
N ILE A 673 42.35 7.20 3.44
CA ILE A 673 43.00 8.34 4.07
C ILE A 673 44.41 8.49 3.45
N THR A 674 44.59 9.46 2.57
CA THR A 674 45.84 9.75 1.91
C THR A 674 46.50 8.55 1.18
N GLY A 675 45.67 7.69 0.54
CA GLY A 675 46.12 6.50 -0.15
C GLY A 675 46.23 5.24 0.67
N LEU A 676 45.93 5.31 2.00
CA LEU A 676 45.94 4.15 2.91
C LEU A 676 44.50 3.76 3.31
N PRO A 677 44.24 2.47 3.46
CA PRO A 677 42.95 2.05 4.03
C PRO A 677 42.79 2.60 5.45
N GLY A 678 41.69 3.32 5.65
CA GLY A 678 41.40 3.97 6.92
C GLY A 678 40.07 3.51 7.51
N LEU A 679 39.99 3.60 8.84
CA LEU A 679 38.76 3.41 9.60
C LEU A 679 38.21 4.76 9.99
N VAL A 680 36.92 4.99 9.65
CA VAL A 680 36.22 6.22 10.04
C VAL A 680 35.09 5.86 10.98
N VAL A 681 34.99 6.62 12.07
CA VAL A 681 33.88 6.57 12.99
C VAL A 681 32.67 7.22 12.30
N PRO A 682 31.56 6.53 12.14
CA PRO A 682 30.37 7.12 11.54
C PRO A 682 29.86 8.27 12.43
N PRO A 683 29.21 9.28 11.83
CA PRO A 683 28.70 10.42 12.62
C PRO A 683 27.60 10.01 13.62
N THR A 684 26.90 8.90 13.35
CA THR A 684 25.80 8.39 14.17
C THR A 684 26.18 7.05 14.80
N VAL A 685 26.01 6.95 16.12
CA VAL A 685 26.24 5.75 16.90
C VAL A 685 24.92 5.11 17.33
N GLY A 686 24.88 3.79 17.37
CA GLY A 686 23.73 3.04 17.87
C GLY A 686 23.64 3.06 19.41
N ASP A 687 22.50 2.58 19.90
CA ASP A 687 22.26 2.38 21.34
C ASP A 687 22.09 0.89 21.62
N PRO A 688 23.04 0.24 22.36
CA PRO A 688 22.92 -1.17 22.73
C PRO A 688 21.70 -1.49 23.61
N SER A 689 21.04 -0.48 24.18
CA SER A 689 19.83 -0.65 25.01
C SER A 689 18.54 -0.34 24.27
N ILE A 690 18.58 -0.09 22.97
CA ILE A 690 17.42 0.35 22.16
C ILE A 690 16.27 -0.66 22.21
N GLN A 691 15.06 -0.15 22.31
CA GLN A 691 13.82 -0.92 22.48
C GLN A 691 12.81 -0.55 21.40
N PRO A 692 11.79 -1.41 21.16
CA PRO A 692 10.65 -1.05 20.31
C PRO A 692 9.90 0.17 20.86
N GLU A 693 9.44 1.03 19.96
CA GLU A 693 8.42 2.02 20.30
C GLU A 693 7.14 1.30 20.73
N ARG A 694 6.39 1.88 21.66
CA ARG A 694 5.12 1.33 22.16
C ARG A 694 3.97 2.23 21.77
N GLN A 695 3.08 1.70 20.97
CA GLN A 695 1.82 2.35 20.62
C GLN A 695 0.69 1.82 21.51
N THR A 696 -0.08 2.71 22.09
CA THR A 696 -1.33 2.43 22.81
C THR A 696 -2.45 3.19 22.14
N GLU A 697 -3.55 2.51 21.82
CA GLU A 697 -4.70 3.11 21.16
C GLU A 697 -5.98 2.71 21.85
N ILE A 698 -6.90 3.67 21.94
CA ILE A 698 -8.31 3.46 22.30
C ILE A 698 -9.16 3.98 21.14
N GLU A 699 -10.14 3.19 20.73
CA GLU A 699 -11.14 3.57 19.74
C GLU A 699 -12.53 3.26 20.24
N GLY A 700 -13.49 4.10 19.85
CA GLY A 700 -14.91 3.87 20.05
C GLY A 700 -15.67 4.17 18.77
N GLY A 701 -16.77 3.46 18.55
CA GLY A 701 -17.52 3.67 17.32
C GLY A 701 -18.96 3.21 17.39
N VAL A 702 -19.71 3.69 16.41
CA VAL A 702 -21.11 3.32 16.17
C VAL A 702 -21.25 2.91 14.71
N ASP A 703 -21.80 1.74 14.48
CA ASP A 703 -22.16 1.26 13.15
C ASP A 703 -23.68 1.07 13.12
N ALA A 704 -24.36 1.72 12.18
CA ALA A 704 -25.81 1.71 12.08
C ALA A 704 -26.28 1.40 10.68
N THR A 705 -27.22 0.47 10.57
CA THR A 705 -27.95 0.19 9.33
C THR A 705 -29.31 0.84 9.41
N LEU A 706 -29.67 1.63 8.40
CA LEU A 706 -30.86 2.45 8.35
C LEU A 706 -31.74 2.07 7.16
N ALA A 707 -33.01 2.51 7.19
CA ALA A 707 -33.92 2.40 6.07
C ALA A 707 -34.02 0.96 5.51
N SER A 708 -34.19 -0.03 6.39
CA SER A 708 -34.30 -1.46 6.04
C SER A 708 -33.08 -1.99 5.26
N GLY A 709 -31.88 -1.47 5.60
CA GLY A 709 -30.63 -1.88 5.00
C GLY A 709 -30.24 -1.10 3.74
N ARG A 710 -30.92 0.00 3.43
CA ARG A 710 -30.57 0.87 2.29
C ARG A 710 -29.50 1.91 2.62
N ALA A 711 -29.23 2.15 3.89
CA ALA A 711 -28.14 3.00 4.32
C ALA A 711 -27.32 2.34 5.42
N ASN A 712 -26.02 2.56 5.39
CA ASN A 712 -25.07 2.16 6.42
C ASN A 712 -24.22 3.36 6.81
N VAL A 713 -24.02 3.55 8.11
CA VAL A 713 -23.21 4.62 8.67
C VAL A 713 -22.26 4.01 9.69
N GLU A 714 -20.97 4.27 9.53
CA GLU A 714 -19.93 3.86 10.46
C GLU A 714 -19.17 5.10 10.93
N VAL A 715 -19.12 5.32 12.24
CA VAL A 715 -18.37 6.42 12.85
C VAL A 715 -17.38 5.85 13.84
N THR A 716 -16.12 6.26 13.72
CA THR A 716 -15.06 5.88 14.66
C THR A 716 -14.33 7.12 15.15
N LEU A 717 -14.17 7.20 16.45
CA LEU A 717 -13.30 8.14 17.14
C LEU A 717 -12.13 7.37 17.73
N TYR A 718 -10.91 7.88 17.61
CA TYR A 718 -9.74 7.22 18.18
C TYR A 718 -8.74 8.20 18.78
N GLN A 719 -8.00 7.71 19.76
CA GLN A 719 -6.79 8.34 20.27
C GLN A 719 -5.67 7.32 20.32
N LYS A 720 -4.58 7.63 19.65
CA LYS A 720 -3.35 6.87 19.60
C LYS A 720 -2.25 7.63 20.34
N SER A 721 -1.48 6.94 21.16
CA SER A 721 -0.30 7.48 21.85
C SER A 721 0.88 6.54 21.59
N VAL A 722 2.00 7.10 21.15
CA VAL A 722 3.25 6.35 20.94
C VAL A 722 4.28 6.88 21.93
N SER A 723 4.82 6.00 22.75
CA SER A 723 5.89 6.26 23.72
C SER A 723 7.18 5.54 23.32
N ASP A 724 8.26 5.89 23.97
CA ASP A 724 9.59 5.32 23.70
C ASP A 724 9.99 5.48 22.22
N LEU A 725 9.66 6.65 21.63
CA LEU A 725 9.96 6.97 20.23
C LEU A 725 11.44 6.74 19.95
N LEU A 726 11.74 6.22 18.75
CA LEU A 726 13.11 6.15 18.23
C LEU A 726 13.56 7.56 17.85
N LEU A 727 14.47 8.11 18.61
CA LEU A 727 14.97 9.47 18.49
C LEU A 727 16.45 9.47 18.09
N LEU A 728 16.88 10.57 17.48
CA LEU A 728 18.27 10.86 17.20
C LEU A 728 18.72 12.00 18.12
N ARG A 729 19.52 11.69 19.13
CA ARG A 729 20.07 12.65 20.08
C ARG A 729 21.38 13.21 19.56
N THR A 730 21.50 14.53 19.51
CA THR A 730 22.80 15.20 19.22
C THR A 730 23.75 15.02 20.38
N LEU A 731 25.00 14.70 20.09
CA LEU A 731 26.08 14.52 21.05
C LEU A 731 27.07 15.68 21.00
N ALA A 732 27.85 15.84 22.08
CA ALA A 732 28.96 16.76 22.07
C ALA A 732 30.06 16.24 21.13
N GLY A 733 30.53 17.07 20.21
CA GLY A 733 31.53 16.71 19.20
C GLY A 733 32.87 16.20 19.76
N SER A 734 33.16 16.51 21.06
CA SER A 734 34.35 15.97 21.77
C SER A 734 34.37 14.44 21.92
N GLY A 735 33.21 13.76 21.78
CA GLY A 735 33.08 12.31 21.84
C GLY A 735 33.40 11.57 20.52
N GLY A 736 33.67 12.30 19.43
CA GLY A 736 33.91 11.73 18.12
C GLY A 736 32.64 11.35 17.34
N PHE A 737 31.47 11.36 17.98
CA PHE A 737 30.17 11.13 17.35
C PHE A 737 29.35 12.42 17.35
N GLN A 738 28.52 12.60 16.33
CA GLN A 738 27.63 13.76 16.21
C GLN A 738 26.24 13.47 16.79
N SER A 739 25.79 12.22 16.67
CA SER A 739 24.46 11.82 17.12
C SER A 739 24.42 10.36 17.58
N GLN A 740 23.36 10.04 18.36
CA GLN A 740 23.10 8.70 18.87
C GLN A 740 21.61 8.38 18.76
N PHE A 741 21.30 7.15 18.35
CA PHE A 741 19.95 6.61 18.49
C PHE A 741 19.63 6.42 19.97
N THR A 742 18.39 6.69 20.36
CA THR A 742 17.88 6.50 21.71
C THR A 742 16.37 6.35 21.72
N ASN A 743 15.80 5.79 22.78
CA ASN A 743 14.37 5.81 23.00
C ASN A 743 13.97 6.97 23.89
N GLY A 744 12.78 7.52 23.64
CA GLY A 744 12.20 8.54 24.54
C GLY A 744 11.08 9.33 23.88
N GLY A 745 10.47 10.20 24.65
CA GLY A 745 9.41 11.07 24.17
C GLY A 745 8.06 10.40 23.96
N LYS A 746 7.06 11.21 23.59
CA LYS A 746 5.70 10.78 23.40
C LYS A 746 5.01 11.59 22.29
N LEU A 747 4.40 10.88 21.38
CA LEU A 747 3.55 11.41 20.32
C LEU A 747 2.09 11.02 20.59
N ARG A 748 1.15 11.87 20.22
CA ARG A 748 -0.28 11.60 20.35
C ARG A 748 -1.00 12.01 19.06
N ASP A 749 -1.81 11.10 18.52
CA ASP A 749 -2.75 11.34 17.43
C ASP A 749 -4.18 11.21 17.91
N ARG A 750 -5.07 12.03 17.36
CA ARG A 750 -6.52 11.94 17.52
C ARG A 750 -7.18 12.10 16.17
N GLY A 751 -8.21 11.32 15.93
CA GLY A 751 -8.90 11.42 14.65
C GLY A 751 -10.33 10.92 14.69
N VAL A 752 -11.02 11.23 13.61
CA VAL A 752 -12.38 10.81 13.32
C VAL A 752 -12.43 10.19 11.93
N GLU A 753 -13.13 9.06 11.84
CA GLU A 753 -13.40 8.37 10.58
C GLU A 753 -14.91 8.21 10.44
N VAL A 754 -15.45 8.56 9.28
CA VAL A 754 -16.87 8.39 8.96
C VAL A 754 -16.98 7.73 7.61
N ALA A 755 -17.72 6.63 7.53
CA ALA A 755 -18.08 5.99 6.27
C ALA A 755 -19.59 5.89 6.15
N VAL A 756 -20.12 6.34 5.03
CA VAL A 756 -21.57 6.34 4.74
C VAL A 756 -21.79 5.66 3.41
N GLY A 757 -22.67 4.67 3.39
CA GLY A 757 -23.17 4.05 2.17
C GLY A 757 -24.68 4.22 2.08
N VAL A 758 -25.20 4.59 0.92
CA VAL A 758 -26.65 4.75 0.68
C VAL A 758 -27.02 4.15 -0.66
N VAL A 759 -28.11 3.40 -0.70
CA VAL A 759 -28.74 2.87 -1.91
C VAL A 759 -30.08 3.61 -2.13
N PRO A 760 -30.08 4.83 -2.69
CA PRO A 760 -31.29 5.61 -2.88
C PRO A 760 -32.24 4.99 -3.89
N ILE A 761 -31.72 4.31 -4.89
CA ILE A 761 -32.50 3.66 -5.93
C ILE A 761 -32.09 2.18 -5.97
N GLN A 762 -33.08 1.30 -5.85
CA GLN A 762 -32.92 -0.14 -6.01
C GLN A 762 -34.17 -0.70 -6.68
N ARG A 763 -34.09 -0.91 -7.98
CA ARG A 763 -35.11 -1.52 -8.83
C ARG A 763 -34.47 -2.59 -9.71
N ALA A 764 -35.26 -3.42 -10.34
CA ALA A 764 -34.75 -4.51 -11.17
C ALA A 764 -33.80 -4.03 -12.32
N ASP A 765 -34.11 -2.87 -12.89
CA ASP A 765 -33.41 -2.29 -14.03
C ASP A 765 -32.52 -1.09 -13.70
N VAL A 766 -32.65 -0.54 -12.47
CA VAL A 766 -31.86 0.63 -12.03
C VAL A 766 -31.45 0.48 -10.58
N SER A 767 -30.16 0.58 -10.31
CA SER A 767 -29.62 0.68 -8.96
C SER A 767 -28.56 1.76 -8.85
N LEU A 768 -28.58 2.49 -7.75
CA LEU A 768 -27.59 3.52 -7.44
C LEU A 768 -27.06 3.30 -6.04
N LEU A 769 -25.77 3.07 -5.91
CA LEU A 769 -25.04 3.05 -4.65
C LEU A 769 -24.15 4.29 -4.56
N LEU A 770 -24.31 5.05 -3.50
CA LEU A 770 -23.45 6.18 -3.15
C LEU A 770 -22.65 5.82 -1.90
N ARG A 771 -21.35 6.11 -1.92
CA ARG A 771 -20.46 5.94 -0.76
C ARG A 771 -19.71 7.24 -0.50
N SER A 772 -19.52 7.55 0.77
CA SER A 772 -18.78 8.72 1.22
C SER A 772 -17.89 8.30 2.39
N ILE A 773 -16.62 8.69 2.34
CA ILE A 773 -15.62 8.39 3.36
C ILE A 773 -14.96 9.70 3.77
N PHE A 774 -15.11 10.07 5.02
CA PHE A 774 -14.49 11.25 5.62
C PHE A 774 -13.46 10.82 6.66
N PHE A 775 -12.32 11.49 6.67
CA PHE A 775 -11.25 11.26 7.61
C PHE A 775 -10.55 12.57 8.00
N SER A 776 -10.34 12.75 9.30
CA SER A 776 -9.55 13.86 9.84
C SER A 776 -8.71 13.36 11.00
N ASN A 777 -7.46 13.82 11.10
CA ASN A 777 -6.60 13.53 12.24
C ASN A 777 -5.65 14.68 12.55
N SER A 778 -5.18 14.75 13.79
CA SER A 778 -4.11 15.65 14.19
C SER A 778 -3.08 14.93 15.06
N SER A 779 -1.80 15.25 14.83
CA SER A 779 -0.65 14.68 15.54
C SER A 779 0.01 15.75 16.38
N LYS A 780 0.46 15.40 17.58
CA LYS A 780 1.15 16.31 18.49
C LYS A 780 2.29 15.62 19.23
N ILE A 781 3.45 16.27 19.29
CA ILE A 781 4.58 15.86 20.15
C ILE A 781 4.25 16.28 21.58
N VAL A 782 3.97 15.31 22.44
CA VAL A 782 3.58 15.58 23.84
C VAL A 782 4.80 15.77 24.72
N GLU A 783 5.82 14.96 24.52
CA GLU A 783 7.06 14.94 25.27
C GLU A 783 8.25 14.70 24.33
N LEU A 784 9.32 15.44 24.52
CA LEU A 784 10.55 15.32 23.74
C LEU A 784 11.76 15.50 24.66
N PRO A 785 12.42 14.41 25.10
CA PRO A 785 13.55 14.47 26.04
C PRO A 785 14.89 14.86 25.41
N VAL A 786 14.86 15.22 24.13
CA VAL A 786 16.02 15.72 23.37
C VAL A 786 15.70 17.12 22.84
N PRO A 787 16.71 17.94 22.50
CA PRO A 787 16.45 19.21 21.81
C PRO A 787 15.61 19.00 20.55
N ALA A 788 14.84 20.00 20.18
CA ALA A 788 14.09 20.00 18.91
C ALA A 788 15.03 19.76 17.72
N PHE A 789 14.59 18.97 16.74
CA PHE A 789 15.45 18.52 15.66
C PHE A 789 14.71 18.37 14.33
N ARG A 790 15.48 18.37 13.25
CA ARG A 790 14.99 18.12 11.89
C ARG A 790 14.80 16.62 11.65
N VAL A 791 13.67 16.23 11.03
CA VAL A 791 13.38 14.85 10.59
C VAL A 791 13.37 14.70 9.06
N GLY A 792 13.43 15.80 8.30
CA GLY A 792 13.53 15.78 6.83
C GLY A 792 13.49 17.19 6.25
N GLY A 793 13.70 17.31 4.94
CA GLY A 793 13.83 18.59 4.26
C GLY A 793 15.28 19.05 4.12
N PHE A 794 15.51 20.31 3.76
CA PHE A 794 16.80 20.81 3.28
C PHE A 794 17.43 21.90 4.17
N GLY A 795 16.92 22.11 5.38
CA GLY A 795 17.33 23.18 6.27
C GLY A 795 16.36 24.36 6.24
N THR A 796 16.59 25.35 7.13
CA THR A 796 15.63 26.45 7.34
C THR A 796 15.52 27.39 6.15
N ASN A 797 16.57 27.52 5.35
CA ASN A 797 16.60 28.37 4.15
C ASN A 797 15.75 27.82 2.98
N LEU A 798 15.58 26.51 2.91
CA LEU A 798 14.79 25.81 1.89
C LEU A 798 13.51 25.16 2.42
N GLY A 799 13.37 25.12 3.75
CA GLY A 799 12.28 24.46 4.45
C GLY A 799 12.61 23.03 4.90
N GLN A 800 12.08 22.69 6.02
CA GLN A 800 12.31 21.38 6.66
C GLN A 800 11.07 20.98 7.49
N VAL A 801 10.95 19.68 7.75
CA VAL A 801 10.04 19.17 8.79
C VAL A 801 10.82 19.12 10.10
N PHE A 802 10.26 19.74 11.14
CA PHE A 802 10.95 19.99 12.40
C PHE A 802 10.08 19.52 13.57
N VAL A 803 10.68 18.73 14.46
CA VAL A 803 10.02 18.15 15.63
C VAL A 803 10.34 18.97 16.86
N GLU A 804 9.29 19.46 17.51
CA GLU A 804 9.35 20.28 18.70
C GLU A 804 8.26 19.90 19.71
N GLN A 805 8.59 19.92 20.99
CA GLN A 805 7.61 19.59 22.04
C GLN A 805 6.44 20.57 22.05
N GLY A 806 5.23 20.04 22.13
CA GLY A 806 4.01 20.83 22.16
C GLY A 806 3.46 21.20 20.78
N GLN A 807 4.20 20.95 19.71
CA GLN A 807 3.83 21.28 18.32
C GLN A 807 3.32 20.06 17.55
N SER A 808 2.83 20.32 16.33
CA SER A 808 2.50 19.25 15.37
C SER A 808 3.75 18.46 15.02
N ALA A 809 3.60 17.14 14.86
CA ALA A 809 4.69 16.26 14.40
C ALA A 809 5.06 16.52 12.93
N THR A 810 4.21 17.20 12.18
CA THR A 810 4.32 17.42 10.73
C THR A 810 4.47 18.89 10.34
N GLN A 811 4.88 19.74 11.30
CA GLN A 811 5.08 21.17 11.03
C GLN A 811 6.22 21.41 10.04
N LEU A 812 5.99 22.31 9.10
CA LEU A 812 7.03 22.90 8.27
C LEU A 812 7.69 24.07 9.00
N PHE A 813 9.02 24.12 8.92
CA PHE A 813 9.85 25.09 9.61
C PHE A 813 10.83 25.72 8.63
N GLY A 814 10.97 27.04 8.65
CA GLY A 814 11.82 27.77 7.72
C GLY A 814 12.10 29.18 8.18
N ASN A 815 12.94 29.87 7.42
CA ASN A 815 13.33 31.24 7.70
C ASN A 815 12.18 32.21 7.40
N VAL A 816 12.03 33.20 8.25
CA VAL A 816 11.07 34.31 8.10
C VAL A 816 11.79 35.60 8.44
N PRO A 817 11.61 36.69 7.65
CA PRO A 817 12.20 37.99 7.94
C PRO A 817 11.85 38.49 9.34
N ASP A 818 12.83 39.02 10.03
CA ASP A 818 12.65 39.68 11.34
C ASP A 818 12.92 41.18 11.21
N ASN A 819 11.87 41.96 11.18
CA ASN A 819 11.97 43.39 11.03
C ASN A 819 12.65 44.07 12.23
N SER A 820 12.68 43.41 13.40
CA SER A 820 13.29 43.96 14.62
C SER A 820 14.81 43.81 14.66
N LEU A 821 15.35 42.82 13.97
CA LEU A 821 16.76 42.44 13.97
C LEU A 821 17.48 42.71 12.65
N GLN A 822 16.81 43.28 11.62
CA GLN A 822 17.28 43.39 10.25
C GLN A 822 17.86 42.06 9.69
N GLY A 823 17.25 40.92 10.06
CA GLY A 823 17.68 39.57 9.70
C GLY A 823 16.50 38.65 9.43
N PHE A 824 16.72 37.40 9.74
CA PHE A 824 15.67 36.38 9.70
C PHE A 824 15.83 35.45 10.90
N HIS A 825 14.75 34.78 11.26
CA HIS A 825 14.75 33.72 12.24
C HIS A 825 13.96 32.52 11.73
N ALA A 826 14.33 31.34 12.21
CA ALA A 826 13.63 30.11 11.87
C ALA A 826 12.36 29.94 12.72
N GLN A 827 11.22 29.70 12.07
CA GLN A 827 9.94 29.44 12.77
C GLN A 827 9.04 28.50 11.96
N ARG A 828 7.91 28.13 12.53
CA ARG A 828 6.85 27.41 11.83
C ARG A 828 6.32 28.25 10.66
N ILE A 829 6.29 27.65 9.47
CA ILE A 829 5.80 28.27 8.23
C ILE A 829 4.60 27.52 7.62
N GLY A 830 4.23 26.37 8.19
CA GLY A 830 3.09 25.58 7.71
C GLY A 830 2.98 24.24 8.45
N ASP A 831 2.06 23.41 7.97
CA ASP A 831 1.87 22.03 8.42
C ASP A 831 1.46 21.14 7.24
N VAL A 832 2.13 20.02 7.06
CA VAL A 832 1.83 19.13 5.93
C VAL A 832 0.59 18.26 6.14
N ASN A 833 0.06 18.21 7.38
CA ASN A 833 -1.12 17.41 7.67
C ASN A 833 -2.38 18.12 7.14
N PRO A 834 -3.23 17.45 6.33
CA PRO A 834 -4.49 18.04 5.88
C PRO A 834 -5.48 18.16 7.05
N ASP A 835 -6.41 19.10 6.95
CA ASP A 835 -7.54 19.23 7.86
C ASP A 835 -8.47 18.02 7.73
N PHE A 836 -8.74 17.61 6.49
CA PHE A 836 -9.48 16.39 6.21
C PHE A 836 -9.21 15.83 4.79
N LEU A 837 -9.51 14.53 4.64
CA LEU A 837 -9.71 13.86 3.37
C LEU A 837 -11.17 13.41 3.27
N TRP A 838 -11.78 13.63 2.11
CA TRP A 838 -13.17 13.25 1.86
C TRP A 838 -13.29 12.59 0.49
N SER A 839 -13.67 11.31 0.44
CA SER A 839 -13.85 10.55 -0.79
C SER A 839 -15.33 10.31 -1.07
N PHE A 840 -15.71 10.35 -2.35
CA PHE A 840 -17.06 10.10 -2.85
C PHE A 840 -17.00 9.07 -3.96
N ALA A 841 -17.80 8.02 -3.86
CA ALA A 841 -17.97 7.04 -4.91
C ALA A 841 -19.43 6.89 -5.29
N SER A 842 -19.70 6.76 -6.59
CA SER A 842 -21.01 6.51 -7.16
C SER A 842 -20.94 5.27 -8.04
N ASP A 843 -21.89 4.35 -7.88
CA ASP A 843 -22.04 3.14 -8.69
C ASP A 843 -23.48 3.08 -9.18
N LEU A 844 -23.69 3.48 -10.42
CA LEU A 844 -24.99 3.54 -11.09
C LEU A 844 -25.11 2.41 -12.12
N THR A 845 -26.03 1.51 -11.91
CA THR A 845 -26.39 0.48 -12.89
C THR A 845 -27.73 0.82 -13.50
N VAL A 846 -27.81 0.85 -14.84
CA VAL A 846 -29.03 1.02 -15.62
C VAL A 846 -29.07 -0.09 -16.65
N GLN A 847 -29.93 -1.08 -16.43
CA GLN A 847 -30.00 -2.28 -17.26
C GLN A 847 -28.61 -2.95 -17.41
N ARG A 848 -28.02 -2.89 -18.61
CA ARG A 848 -26.72 -3.50 -18.93
C ARG A 848 -25.53 -2.52 -18.78
N PHE A 849 -25.82 -1.25 -18.53
CA PHE A 849 -24.79 -0.24 -18.32
C PHE A 849 -24.48 -0.07 -16.84
N ASN A 850 -23.21 0.06 -16.53
CA ASN A 850 -22.75 0.41 -15.18
C ASN A 850 -21.78 1.60 -15.30
N LEU A 851 -22.08 2.68 -14.58
CA LEU A 851 -21.22 3.86 -14.47
C LEU A 851 -20.70 3.95 -13.03
N PHE A 852 -19.40 3.87 -12.90
CA PHE A 852 -18.71 4.09 -11.64
C PHE A 852 -17.88 5.38 -11.70
N ALA A 853 -17.88 6.14 -10.61
CA ALA A 853 -17.01 7.29 -10.43
C ALA A 853 -16.49 7.34 -8.99
N LEU A 854 -15.23 7.69 -8.82
CA LEU A 854 -14.57 7.94 -7.51
C LEU A 854 -13.87 9.29 -7.57
N ALA A 855 -14.23 10.17 -6.65
CA ALA A 855 -13.58 11.46 -6.43
C ALA A 855 -13.04 11.56 -5.00
N GLU A 856 -12.01 12.38 -4.82
CA GLU A 856 -11.41 12.65 -3.51
C GLU A 856 -11.10 14.13 -3.38
N TRP A 857 -11.42 14.67 -2.23
CA TRP A 857 -11.12 16.04 -1.83
C TRP A 857 -10.22 16.04 -0.59
N GLN A 858 -9.04 16.60 -0.73
CA GLN A 858 -8.16 16.97 0.39
C GLN A 858 -8.32 18.45 0.65
N HIS A 859 -8.56 18.82 1.88
CA HIS A 859 -8.62 20.21 2.31
C HIS A 859 -7.53 20.50 3.33
N GLY A 860 -6.86 21.64 3.18
CA GLY A 860 -5.77 22.02 4.06
C GLY A 860 -4.48 21.23 3.81
N GLY A 861 -3.55 21.45 4.70
CA GLY A 861 -2.16 21.02 4.56
C GLY A 861 -1.36 21.94 3.65
N ASP A 862 -0.08 22.04 3.97
CA ASP A 862 0.88 22.83 3.23
C ASP A 862 1.88 21.93 2.53
N LEU A 863 2.43 22.42 1.43
CA LEU A 863 3.43 21.74 0.62
C LEU A 863 4.58 22.70 0.36
N LEU A 864 5.80 22.18 0.42
CA LEU A 864 7.00 22.91 0.08
C LEU A 864 7.34 22.66 -1.39
N ASN A 865 7.14 23.67 -2.25
CA ASN A 865 7.38 23.60 -3.69
C ASN A 865 8.78 24.10 -4.05
N LEU A 866 9.75 23.20 -3.99
CA LEU A 866 11.14 23.52 -4.38
C LEU A 866 11.38 23.38 -5.89
N THR A 867 10.50 22.73 -6.63
CA THR A 867 10.52 22.77 -8.10
C THR A 867 10.40 24.21 -8.60
N LYS A 868 9.47 24.98 -8.01
CA LYS A 868 9.29 26.40 -8.29
C LYS A 868 10.56 27.23 -8.03
N LEU A 869 11.23 26.97 -6.89
CA LEU A 869 12.51 27.63 -6.57
C LEU A 869 13.57 27.35 -7.65
N ILE A 870 13.71 26.08 -8.07
CA ILE A 870 14.69 25.72 -9.11
C ILE A 870 14.40 26.44 -10.44
N TRP A 871 13.12 26.51 -10.81
CA TRP A 871 12.70 27.17 -12.03
C TRP A 871 12.82 28.70 -11.92
N ASP A 872 12.65 29.27 -10.72
CA ASP A 872 12.96 30.67 -10.46
C ASP A 872 14.45 30.96 -10.63
N LEU A 873 15.33 30.11 -10.08
CA LEU A 873 16.78 30.23 -10.22
C LEU A 873 17.24 30.22 -11.69
N GLY A 874 16.57 29.44 -12.52
CA GLY A 874 16.82 29.37 -13.94
C GLY A 874 16.03 30.39 -14.78
N GLY A 875 15.12 31.16 -14.18
CA GLY A 875 14.29 32.15 -14.88
C GLY A 875 13.21 31.59 -15.76
N THR A 876 12.80 30.33 -15.54
CA THR A 876 11.86 29.61 -16.41
C THR A 876 10.46 29.47 -15.85
N THR A 877 10.19 29.88 -14.60
CA THR A 877 8.85 29.88 -14.01
C THR A 877 7.92 30.77 -14.85
N ALA A 878 6.66 30.36 -15.00
CA ALA A 878 5.67 31.03 -15.86
C ALA A 878 5.50 32.55 -15.60
N ASP A 879 5.72 32.97 -14.36
CA ASP A 879 5.59 34.37 -13.90
C ASP A 879 6.93 35.14 -13.87
N CYS A 880 7.99 34.56 -14.43
CA CYS A 880 9.24 35.30 -14.68
C CYS A 880 9.05 36.34 -15.81
N PRO A 881 9.89 37.38 -15.85
CA PRO A 881 10.98 37.70 -14.93
C PRO A 881 10.56 38.46 -13.68
N THR A 882 9.29 38.86 -13.57
CA THR A 882 8.85 39.80 -12.51
C THR A 882 8.71 39.12 -11.15
N ALA A 883 7.80 38.14 -11.03
CA ALA A 883 7.52 37.52 -9.73
C ALA A 883 8.65 36.60 -9.26
N CYS A 884 9.31 35.87 -10.17
CA CYS A 884 10.45 35.01 -9.79
C CYS A 884 11.62 35.84 -9.24
N THR A 885 11.92 36.98 -9.81
CA THR A 885 12.97 37.86 -9.32
C THR A 885 12.69 38.41 -7.93
N GLN A 886 11.41 38.71 -7.63
CA GLN A 886 11.00 39.14 -6.30
C GLN A 886 11.17 38.00 -5.27
N ARG A 887 10.81 36.75 -5.62
CA ARG A 887 11.02 35.58 -4.74
C ARG A 887 12.51 35.31 -4.52
N LEU A 888 13.33 35.43 -5.57
CA LEU A 888 14.78 35.27 -5.47
C LEU A 888 15.43 36.36 -4.61
N ALA A 889 14.91 37.59 -4.59
CA ALA A 889 15.43 38.66 -3.75
C ALA A 889 15.35 38.36 -2.25
N VAL A 890 14.42 37.47 -1.83
CA VAL A 890 14.26 37.03 -0.45
C VAL A 890 14.65 35.57 -0.24
N TYR A 891 15.30 34.96 -1.24
CA TYR A 891 15.79 33.58 -1.14
C TYR A 891 16.73 33.39 0.05
N GLY A 892 16.49 32.33 0.82
CA GLY A 892 17.24 32.01 2.04
C GLY A 892 16.81 32.81 3.28
N THR A 893 16.09 33.92 3.14
CA THR A 893 15.60 34.76 4.25
C THR A 893 14.08 34.63 4.48
N ASP A 894 13.29 34.33 3.44
CA ASP A 894 11.86 34.07 3.54
C ASP A 894 11.47 32.79 2.80
N THR A 895 11.41 31.68 3.52
CA THR A 895 11.05 30.36 2.97
C THR A 895 9.57 30.23 2.62
N ARG A 896 8.70 31.09 3.16
CA ARG A 896 7.25 31.07 2.93
C ARG A 896 6.87 31.28 1.48
N GLN A 897 7.75 31.87 0.66
CA GLN A 897 7.55 32.08 -0.78
C GLN A 897 7.35 30.77 -1.57
N PHE A 898 7.80 29.66 -1.01
CA PHE A 898 7.74 28.32 -1.61
C PHE A 898 6.81 27.38 -0.86
N VAL A 899 6.06 27.89 0.12
CA VAL A 899 5.01 27.14 0.82
C VAL A 899 3.67 27.37 0.10
N GLU A 900 3.08 26.30 -0.41
CA GLU A 900 1.85 26.33 -1.18
C GLU A 900 0.79 25.41 -0.55
N SER A 901 -0.47 25.62 -0.88
CA SER A 901 -1.58 24.78 -0.38
C SER A 901 -1.55 23.40 -1.02
N ALA A 902 -1.64 22.36 -0.19
CA ALA A 902 -1.81 20.97 -0.65
C ALA A 902 -3.30 20.58 -0.84
N THR A 903 -4.21 21.56 -0.86
CA THR A 903 -5.64 21.34 -1.13
C THR A 903 -5.86 20.91 -2.58
N TYR A 904 -6.63 19.84 -2.79
CA TYR A 904 -7.02 19.40 -4.12
C TYR A 904 -8.39 18.71 -4.13
N PHE A 905 -9.03 18.72 -5.29
CA PHE A 905 -10.12 17.84 -5.67
C PHE A 905 -9.67 17.01 -6.88
N LYS A 906 -9.70 15.67 -6.76
CA LYS A 906 -9.30 14.74 -7.82
C LYS A 906 -10.45 13.84 -8.23
N LEU A 907 -10.73 13.76 -9.54
CA LEU A 907 -11.56 12.69 -10.12
C LEU A 907 -10.64 11.51 -10.43
N ARG A 908 -10.59 10.56 -9.49
CA ARG A 908 -9.61 9.48 -9.49
C ARG A 908 -9.91 8.38 -10.49
N GLU A 909 -11.17 7.94 -10.51
CA GLU A 909 -11.59 6.80 -11.33
C GLU A 909 -12.95 7.09 -11.94
N VAL A 910 -13.09 6.82 -13.24
CA VAL A 910 -14.39 6.78 -13.93
C VAL A 910 -14.38 5.54 -14.81
N THR A 911 -15.44 4.75 -14.75
CA THR A 911 -15.60 3.56 -15.58
C THR A 911 -17.03 3.47 -16.09
N LEU A 912 -17.19 3.36 -17.39
CA LEU A 912 -18.44 3.00 -18.04
C LEU A 912 -18.32 1.57 -18.58
N SER A 913 -19.13 0.67 -18.07
CA SER A 913 -19.15 -0.74 -18.47
C SER A 913 -20.45 -1.08 -19.14
N TYR A 914 -20.41 -1.97 -20.14
CA TYR A 914 -21.55 -2.55 -20.81
C TYR A 914 -21.47 -4.07 -20.79
N SER A 915 -22.42 -4.73 -20.14
CA SER A 915 -22.56 -6.19 -20.18
C SER A 915 -23.24 -6.58 -21.50
N LEU A 916 -22.52 -7.35 -22.32
CA LEU A 916 -23.03 -7.76 -23.64
C LEU A 916 -24.28 -8.65 -23.49
N PRO A 917 -25.20 -8.63 -24.45
CA PRO A 917 -26.30 -9.60 -24.49
C PRO A 917 -25.77 -11.00 -24.78
N ALA A 918 -26.43 -12.02 -24.26
CA ALA A 918 -26.07 -13.43 -24.42
C ALA A 918 -25.88 -13.82 -25.91
N SER A 919 -26.72 -13.29 -26.78
CA SER A 919 -26.63 -13.49 -28.23
C SER A 919 -25.32 -13.01 -28.86
N ALA A 920 -24.54 -12.16 -28.16
CA ALA A 920 -23.27 -11.66 -28.68
C ALA A 920 -22.08 -12.58 -28.37
N TYR A 921 -22.19 -13.50 -27.40
CA TYR A 921 -21.07 -14.30 -26.92
C TYR A 921 -21.38 -15.81 -26.76
N GLU A 922 -22.65 -16.24 -26.60
CA GLU A 922 -23.02 -17.65 -26.36
C GLU A 922 -22.48 -18.62 -27.44
N TRP A 923 -22.35 -18.16 -28.67
CA TRP A 923 -21.77 -18.93 -29.77
C TRP A 923 -20.30 -19.31 -29.58
N THR A 924 -19.60 -18.59 -28.66
CA THR A 924 -18.21 -18.91 -28.29
C THR A 924 -18.10 -19.90 -27.12
N GLY A 925 -19.20 -20.28 -26.49
CA GLY A 925 -19.24 -21.04 -25.23
C GLY A 925 -19.04 -20.20 -23.99
N ALA A 926 -18.99 -18.87 -24.11
CA ALA A 926 -18.85 -17.98 -22.98
C ALA A 926 -20.16 -17.84 -22.18
N HIS A 927 -20.05 -17.61 -20.89
CA HIS A 927 -21.18 -17.39 -19.99
C HIS A 927 -21.44 -15.92 -19.71
N ASP A 928 -20.40 -15.07 -19.78
CA ASP A 928 -20.51 -13.62 -19.66
C ASP A 928 -19.45 -12.91 -20.51
N ALA A 929 -19.80 -11.70 -20.94
CA ALA A 929 -18.88 -10.83 -21.63
C ALA A 929 -19.19 -9.36 -21.32
N ARG A 930 -18.13 -8.57 -21.09
CA ARG A 930 -18.23 -7.16 -20.73
C ARG A 930 -17.20 -6.33 -21.48
N VAL A 931 -17.60 -5.14 -21.88
CA VAL A 931 -16.72 -4.11 -22.43
C VAL A 931 -16.76 -2.90 -21.49
N SER A 932 -15.62 -2.32 -21.18
CA SER A 932 -15.54 -1.16 -20.30
C SER A 932 -14.58 -0.12 -20.85
N LEU A 933 -14.96 1.15 -20.70
CA LEU A 933 -14.09 2.30 -20.89
C LEU A 933 -13.80 2.88 -19.53
N SER A 934 -12.52 3.03 -19.19
CA SER A 934 -12.14 3.59 -17.89
C SER A 934 -11.04 4.64 -18.02
N GLY A 935 -11.06 5.57 -17.08
CA GLY A 935 -10.03 6.60 -16.96
C GLY A 935 -9.61 6.80 -15.52
N ARG A 936 -8.35 7.16 -15.34
CA ARG A 936 -7.76 7.42 -14.03
C ARG A 936 -7.11 8.80 -13.98
N ASN A 937 -7.26 9.49 -12.84
CA ASN A 937 -6.74 10.84 -12.60
C ASN A 937 -7.18 11.86 -13.67
N LEU A 938 -8.45 11.77 -14.09
CA LEU A 938 -8.99 12.52 -15.23
C LEU A 938 -9.04 14.03 -15.00
N LEU A 939 -9.31 14.43 -13.76
CA LEU A 939 -9.39 15.84 -13.37
C LEU A 939 -8.67 16.04 -12.04
N VAL A 940 -7.91 17.11 -11.96
CA VAL A 940 -7.38 17.63 -10.70
C VAL A 940 -7.61 19.13 -10.68
N ALA A 941 -8.34 19.58 -9.68
CA ALA A 941 -8.46 20.99 -9.34
C ALA A 941 -7.69 21.22 -8.04
N THR A 942 -6.74 22.13 -8.06
CA THR A 942 -5.94 22.52 -6.90
C THR A 942 -6.49 23.77 -6.27
N GLY A 943 -6.37 23.88 -4.95
CA GLY A 943 -6.80 25.05 -4.20
C GLY A 943 -5.67 26.05 -3.99
N GLY A 944 -6.05 27.30 -3.73
CA GLY A 944 -5.11 28.33 -3.32
C GLY A 944 -4.11 28.74 -4.40
N ASN A 945 -2.84 28.79 -3.99
CA ASN A 945 -1.71 29.28 -4.77
C ASN A 945 -0.82 28.15 -5.31
N TYR A 946 -1.33 26.91 -5.39
CA TYR A 946 -0.53 25.76 -5.84
C TYR A 946 -0.15 25.89 -7.33
N THR A 947 1.14 25.84 -7.61
CA THR A 947 1.72 25.95 -8.95
C THR A 947 2.62 24.77 -9.33
N GLY A 948 2.66 23.72 -8.46
CA GLY A 948 3.49 22.55 -8.65
C GLY A 948 2.89 21.48 -9.58
N MET A 949 3.55 20.33 -9.66
CA MET A 949 3.15 19.22 -10.55
C MET A 949 1.99 18.40 -10.00
N ASP A 950 2.06 17.98 -8.75
CA ASP A 950 1.03 17.18 -8.08
C ASP A 950 1.08 17.37 -6.56
N PRO A 951 0.02 17.92 -5.93
CA PRO A 951 0.02 18.19 -4.49
C PRO A 951 0.05 16.93 -3.62
N GLU A 952 -0.09 15.76 -4.22
CA GLU A 952 -0.11 14.47 -3.53
C GLU A 952 1.24 13.76 -3.52
N VAL A 953 2.20 14.18 -4.34
CA VAL A 953 3.51 13.54 -4.45
C VAL A 953 4.47 14.06 -3.37
N SER A 954 5.33 13.18 -2.88
CA SER A 954 6.39 13.51 -1.93
C SER A 954 7.70 12.84 -2.33
N ASN A 955 8.76 13.64 -2.48
CA ASN A 955 10.09 13.16 -2.87
C ASN A 955 10.85 12.42 -1.77
N PHE A 956 10.36 12.43 -0.53
CA PHE A 956 11.07 11.85 0.61
C PHE A 956 10.77 10.37 0.87
N GLY A 957 10.26 9.66 -0.14
CA GLY A 957 10.10 8.22 -0.07
C GLY A 957 9.32 7.75 1.15
N ASN A 958 9.79 6.67 1.79
CA ASN A 958 9.14 6.05 2.94
C ASN A 958 9.38 6.78 4.27
N GLN A 959 9.63 8.09 4.26
CA GLN A 959 9.85 8.83 5.49
C GLN A 959 8.60 8.86 6.38
N PRO A 960 8.78 8.70 7.70
CA PRO A 960 7.65 8.71 8.62
C PRO A 960 6.88 10.03 8.60
N VAL A 961 7.59 11.15 8.56
CA VAL A 961 7.04 12.48 8.82
C VAL A 961 7.27 13.45 7.67
N ALA A 962 8.45 13.43 7.04
CA ALA A 962 8.80 14.33 5.94
C ALA A 962 8.07 13.95 4.66
N ARG A 963 6.95 14.59 4.43
CA ARG A 963 6.10 14.45 3.23
C ARG A 963 5.71 15.84 2.72
N ASN A 964 5.02 15.91 1.59
CA ASN A 964 4.61 17.16 0.95
C ASN A 964 5.80 18.09 0.67
N ILE A 965 6.92 17.53 0.20
CA ILE A 965 8.04 18.28 -0.34
C ILE A 965 8.17 17.87 -1.80
N GLU A 966 7.96 18.82 -2.68
CA GLU A 966 7.99 18.64 -4.13
C GLU A 966 9.33 19.15 -4.68
N VAL A 967 10.08 18.26 -5.33
CA VAL A 967 11.34 18.61 -6.01
C VAL A 967 11.44 17.83 -7.31
N ALA A 968 11.19 18.46 -8.44
CA ALA A 968 11.48 17.97 -9.80
C ALA A 968 11.06 16.49 -10.04
N GLN A 969 9.88 16.13 -9.57
CA GLN A 969 9.35 14.77 -9.70
C GLN A 969 8.97 14.44 -11.15
N TYR A 970 8.67 13.16 -11.40
CA TYR A 970 8.08 12.72 -12.66
C TYR A 970 6.70 13.37 -12.84
N PRO A 971 6.40 13.96 -14.01
CA PRO A 971 5.16 14.71 -14.22
C PRO A 971 3.94 13.80 -14.14
N ARG A 972 2.84 14.39 -13.66
CA ARG A 972 1.56 13.69 -13.49
C ARG A 972 0.97 13.28 -14.83
N SER A 973 0.48 12.03 -14.89
CA SER A 973 -0.24 11.50 -16.03
C SER A 973 -1.68 11.17 -15.70
N ARG A 974 -2.55 11.23 -16.72
CA ARG A 974 -3.87 10.62 -16.72
C ARG A 974 -3.89 9.47 -17.71
N SER A 975 -4.66 8.42 -17.42
CA SER A 975 -4.70 7.24 -18.28
C SER A 975 -6.11 6.89 -18.72
N PHE A 976 -6.22 6.30 -19.92
CA PHE A 976 -7.45 5.84 -20.55
C PHE A 976 -7.31 4.38 -20.96
N TRP A 977 -8.36 3.59 -20.74
CA TRP A 977 -8.32 2.16 -20.95
C TRP A 977 -9.62 1.65 -21.58
N LEU A 978 -9.47 0.77 -22.56
CA LEU A 978 -10.52 -0.10 -23.07
C LEU A 978 -10.29 -1.50 -22.50
N THR A 979 -11.29 -2.08 -21.86
CA THR A 979 -11.24 -3.43 -21.29
C THR A 979 -12.27 -4.31 -21.95
N VAL A 980 -11.89 -5.52 -22.34
CA VAL A 980 -12.79 -6.60 -22.76
C VAL A 980 -12.55 -7.77 -21.82
N SER A 981 -13.60 -8.25 -21.17
CA SER A 981 -13.55 -9.40 -20.25
C SER A 981 -14.58 -10.43 -20.70
N VAL A 982 -14.17 -11.70 -20.73
CA VAL A 982 -15.02 -12.84 -21.15
C VAL A 982 -14.84 -13.98 -20.14
N GLY A 983 -15.97 -14.55 -19.68
CA GLY A 983 -15.99 -15.74 -18.82
C GLY A 983 -16.55 -16.94 -19.57
N PHE A 984 -15.88 -18.08 -19.43
CA PHE A 984 -16.24 -19.36 -20.04
C PHE A 984 -16.56 -20.41 -18.97
#